data_2daf94b4d56ab854d152b140da9cb83e
#
_entry.id   2daf94b4d56ab854d152b140da9cb83e
#
_cell.length_a   1.000
_cell.length_b   1.000
_cell.length_c   1.000
_cell.angle_alpha   90.00
_cell.angle_beta   90.00
_cell.angle_gamma   90.00
#
_symmetry.space_group_name_H-M   'P 1'
#
loop_
_entity.id
_entity.type
_entity.pdbx_description
1 polymer ?
#
loop_
_entity_poly.entity_id
_entity_poly.type
_entity_poly.pdbx_seq_one_letter_code
_entity_poly.pdbx_strand_id
1 'polypeptide(L)'
;MGGVEEFPFPFEPYPIQSDFMRNLYACLEQGNLGIFESPTGTGKTLSIICGALKWLLDNKEKQKNELLKSKADLELQIKEIKKKHEGDWFSAQTEQMTLNMEIVSLQQKFDALLKREEKIKNYKQKVKQYNEGKIENKKRDVNKWKTKRENETENSRLDEKVENIDDFMDTDLILQELDKHSNDSEDDDDNESNEQECKIYFCSRTHSQLSQFIGELKKSPYNDKVSLVPIASRNNYCINSKVKALKNMNLINDLCQQLQRKSKTTSKDEKTIKKSKTKTTSCPYMPGNQEILIAEILTEIRDIEDIVKTSEELKTCPYYSTRKSIEDGQVILVPYNSILHKNTRESLGIDIKNNVLIIDEAHNLLEAIERMHSVSITGKHILQSLNQLTQYQEKFKSVLTAKNVLHLSQLSFCLKKLIKLLGGTSKSLPNDKPKNADNKLFGLDEFEISAEIDTINIFDLIEFITKSKLAHKLRGYAEKYGNENIVAEPCKEKKGVSEFLKSLQKKDSPEIKENIKQHEDEIDKDQITSPLFVITSFLETLKTKCSDGRIFVVPGTVIGDGYLRFLLLNPASHFSDIVKEARAIVLAGGTMEPMSEFKDQLFLSAGAKPERIMTFSCDHIVPKENILTCILQSGPTGVEFEFNYQNRQNTKLLDELGRTLVNLCNIIPAGIVVFLPSYSYEELLIKHLETNGILAKIGLKKTIFREPKSSTQVNLVLENFSDSIKKAVKPKTGAILFSVVGGKLSEGLNFSDDLGRCVIVVGMPYPNIKSLELQEKMKYLKENVNSNAGSIFYENSCMKAVNQCIGRAVRHINDYSTVVLLDRRYANKQKALPGWIQRTCSVQPKFSGAVQALARFFAAKKKQTSNQ
;
A
#
# COMPACT_ATOMS: atom_id res chain seq x y z
N MET A 1 -33.34 15.64 -15.63
CA MET A 1 -32.38 14.90 -14.77
C MET A 1 -32.84 15.10 -13.34
N GLY A 2 -33.57 14.14 -12.73
CA GLY A 2 -34.01 14.22 -11.35
C GLY A 2 -32.76 14.03 -10.45
N GLY A 3 -32.28 15.12 -9.89
CA GLY A 3 -31.19 15.05 -8.91
C GLY A 3 -31.69 14.37 -7.64
N VAL A 4 -30.89 13.47 -7.07
CA VAL A 4 -31.15 12.92 -5.72
C VAL A 4 -31.10 14.10 -4.75
N GLU A 5 -32.23 14.47 -4.15
CA GLU A 5 -32.33 15.65 -3.28
C GLU A 5 -31.77 15.35 -1.86
N GLU A 6 -31.86 14.10 -1.38
CA GLU A 6 -31.45 13.72 -0.03
C GLU A 6 -30.60 12.45 -0.01
N PHE A 7 -29.48 12.54 0.69
CA PHE A 7 -28.63 11.40 1.01
C PHE A 7 -28.83 11.03 2.49
N PRO A 8 -29.20 9.77 2.81
CA PRO A 8 -29.19 9.30 4.19
C PRO A 8 -27.81 9.50 4.81
N PHE A 9 -27.73 10.35 5.83
CA PHE A 9 -26.51 10.72 6.54
C PHE A 9 -26.75 10.61 8.05
N PRO A 10 -25.76 10.24 8.88
CA PRO A 10 -25.99 10.03 10.31
C PRO A 10 -26.28 11.32 11.10
N PHE A 11 -26.00 12.47 10.53
CA PHE A 11 -26.29 13.81 11.07
C PHE A 11 -26.55 14.78 9.91
N GLU A 12 -26.88 16.03 10.18
CA GLU A 12 -27.08 17.03 9.13
C GLU A 12 -25.74 17.28 8.40
N PRO A 13 -25.67 17.01 7.07
CA PRO A 13 -24.43 17.14 6.32
C PRO A 13 -24.10 18.62 6.06
N TYR A 14 -22.82 18.95 6.10
CA TYR A 14 -22.37 20.27 5.64
C TYR A 14 -22.64 20.45 4.14
N PRO A 15 -22.87 21.69 3.66
CA PRO A 15 -23.11 21.95 2.23
C PRO A 15 -22.06 21.32 1.31
N ILE A 16 -20.77 21.40 1.69
CA ILE A 16 -19.68 20.80 0.92
C ILE A 16 -19.75 19.26 0.86
N GLN A 17 -20.31 18.62 1.90
CA GLN A 17 -20.50 17.16 1.91
C GLN A 17 -21.66 16.78 0.98
N SER A 18 -22.76 17.55 1.00
CA SER A 18 -23.88 17.35 0.09
C SER A 18 -23.46 17.54 -1.36
N ASP A 19 -22.66 18.56 -1.67
CA ASP A 19 -22.13 18.78 -3.02
C ASP A 19 -21.19 17.67 -3.44
N PHE A 20 -20.33 17.19 -2.54
CA PHE A 20 -19.45 16.06 -2.80
C PHE A 20 -20.28 14.80 -3.14
N MET A 21 -21.30 14.47 -2.33
CA MET A 21 -22.14 13.29 -2.54
C MET A 21 -22.93 13.37 -3.86
N ARG A 22 -23.46 14.55 -4.22
CA ARG A 22 -24.18 14.76 -5.50
C ARG A 22 -23.24 14.55 -6.70
N ASN A 23 -22.04 15.12 -6.66
CA ASN A 23 -21.08 14.97 -7.75
C ASN A 23 -20.54 13.53 -7.83
N LEU A 24 -20.32 12.87 -6.71
CA LEU A 24 -19.93 11.46 -6.66
C LEU A 24 -21.02 10.57 -7.28
N TYR A 25 -22.27 10.77 -6.88
CA TYR A 25 -23.42 10.05 -7.42
C TYR A 25 -23.54 10.23 -8.94
N ALA A 26 -23.42 11.46 -9.43
CA ALA A 26 -23.46 11.77 -10.86
C ALA A 26 -22.30 11.12 -11.62
N CYS A 27 -21.10 11.11 -11.04
CA CYS A 27 -19.91 10.44 -11.60
C CYS A 27 -20.14 8.93 -11.77
N LEU A 28 -20.69 8.26 -10.75
CA LEU A 28 -20.97 6.83 -10.78
C LEU A 28 -22.12 6.48 -11.75
N GLU A 29 -23.17 7.30 -11.79
CA GLU A 29 -24.32 7.10 -12.68
C GLU A 29 -23.93 7.22 -14.15
N GLN A 30 -23.09 8.19 -14.49
CA GLN A 30 -22.61 8.42 -15.86
C GLN A 30 -21.49 7.48 -16.27
N GLY A 31 -20.92 6.71 -15.36
CA GLY A 31 -19.77 5.86 -15.64
C GLY A 31 -18.48 6.64 -15.90
N ASN A 32 -18.29 7.76 -15.21
CA ASN A 32 -17.18 8.68 -15.39
C ASN A 32 -15.91 8.26 -14.59
N LEU A 33 -14.79 8.90 -14.95
CA LEU A 33 -13.52 8.83 -14.25
C LEU A 33 -13.36 10.11 -13.43
N GLY A 34 -13.61 10.02 -12.12
CA GLY A 34 -13.65 11.18 -11.23
C GLY A 34 -12.32 11.43 -10.52
N ILE A 35 -11.91 12.71 -10.45
CA ILE A 35 -10.81 13.18 -9.61
C ILE A 35 -11.42 14.12 -8.56
N PHE A 36 -11.48 13.68 -7.31
CA PHE A 36 -12.17 14.34 -6.21
C PHE A 36 -11.19 14.83 -5.16
N GLU A 37 -11.12 16.12 -4.94
CA GLU A 37 -10.39 16.71 -3.84
C GLU A 37 -11.34 17.15 -2.75
N SER A 38 -11.08 16.67 -1.54
CA SER A 38 -11.78 17.09 -0.33
C SER A 38 -10.77 17.19 0.80
N PRO A 39 -10.49 18.41 1.30
CA PRO A 39 -9.48 18.62 2.34
C PRO A 39 -9.65 17.73 3.56
N THR A 40 -8.58 17.51 4.30
CA THR A 40 -8.63 16.70 5.52
C THR A 40 -9.58 17.30 6.55
N GLY A 41 -10.34 16.47 7.26
CA GLY A 41 -11.30 16.93 8.29
C GLY A 41 -12.69 17.30 7.78
N THR A 42 -12.95 17.24 6.47
CA THR A 42 -14.26 17.52 5.87
C THR A 42 -15.26 16.36 5.96
N GLY A 43 -14.86 15.21 6.51
CA GLY A 43 -15.70 14.00 6.53
C GLY A 43 -15.75 13.26 5.18
N LYS A 44 -14.67 13.37 4.36
CA LYS A 44 -14.53 12.74 3.04
C LYS A 44 -14.98 11.28 3.02
N THR A 45 -14.46 10.45 3.92
CA THR A 45 -14.75 9.00 3.97
C THR A 45 -16.23 8.74 4.15
N LEU A 46 -16.89 9.44 5.06
CA LEU A 46 -18.33 9.29 5.30
C LEU A 46 -19.16 9.77 4.09
N SER A 47 -18.75 10.87 3.44
CA SER A 47 -19.38 11.35 2.22
C SER A 47 -19.24 10.37 1.05
N ILE A 48 -18.06 9.71 0.92
CA ILE A 48 -17.86 8.63 -0.06
C ILE A 48 -18.80 7.45 0.26
N ILE A 49 -18.87 7.02 1.52
CA ILE A 49 -19.77 5.93 1.96
C ILE A 49 -21.22 6.25 1.59
N CYS A 50 -21.74 7.40 2.05
CA CYS A 50 -23.15 7.73 1.85
C CYS A 50 -23.49 7.95 0.38
N GLY A 51 -22.67 8.64 -0.39
CA GLY A 51 -22.87 8.88 -1.81
C GLY A 51 -22.78 7.61 -2.67
N ALA A 52 -21.75 6.80 -2.45
CA ALA A 52 -21.52 5.59 -3.25
C ALA A 52 -22.52 4.47 -2.91
N LEU A 53 -22.86 4.29 -1.63
CA LEU A 53 -23.80 3.24 -1.23
C LEU A 53 -25.26 3.62 -1.59
N LYS A 54 -25.62 4.90 -1.53
CA LYS A 54 -26.92 5.35 -2.07
C LYS A 54 -27.02 4.99 -3.54
N TRP A 55 -25.99 5.33 -4.34
CA TRP A 55 -25.97 4.99 -5.75
C TRP A 55 -26.04 3.46 -5.99
N LEU A 56 -25.30 2.67 -5.21
CA LEU A 56 -25.28 1.20 -5.37
C LEU A 56 -26.68 0.59 -5.17
N LEU A 57 -27.40 1.03 -4.13
CA LEU A 57 -28.75 0.55 -3.83
C LEU A 57 -29.75 1.00 -4.90
N ASP A 58 -29.70 2.26 -5.31
CA ASP A 58 -30.57 2.82 -6.35
C ASP A 58 -30.31 2.16 -7.71
N ASN A 59 -29.05 1.94 -8.07
CA ASN A 59 -28.68 1.24 -9.31
C ASN A 59 -29.19 -0.20 -9.34
N LYS A 60 -29.16 -0.89 -8.20
CA LYS A 60 -29.73 -2.24 -8.06
C LYS A 60 -31.24 -2.25 -8.28
N GLU A 61 -31.94 -1.31 -7.67
CA GLU A 61 -33.39 -1.18 -7.83
C GLU A 61 -33.76 -0.78 -9.26
N LYS A 62 -33.00 0.14 -9.87
CA LYS A 62 -33.15 0.53 -11.26
C LYS A 62 -32.96 -0.65 -12.21
N GLN A 63 -31.90 -1.44 -12.05
CA GLN A 63 -31.68 -2.64 -12.87
C GLN A 63 -32.83 -3.64 -12.77
N LYS A 64 -33.37 -3.89 -11.57
CA LYS A 64 -34.54 -4.74 -11.40
C LYS A 64 -35.76 -4.23 -12.16
N ASN A 65 -36.02 -2.93 -12.03
CA ASN A 65 -37.16 -2.29 -12.69
C ASN A 65 -37.00 -2.27 -14.22
N GLU A 66 -35.82 -2.06 -14.74
CA GLU A 66 -35.50 -2.12 -16.17
C GLU A 66 -35.69 -3.53 -16.75
N LEU A 67 -35.21 -4.58 -16.05
CA LEU A 67 -35.44 -5.97 -16.47
C LEU A 67 -36.93 -6.31 -16.51
N LEU A 68 -37.73 -5.91 -15.51
CA LEU A 68 -39.14 -6.12 -15.46
C LEU A 68 -39.86 -5.38 -16.59
N LYS A 69 -39.47 -4.14 -16.87
CA LYS A 69 -40.04 -3.32 -17.93
C LYS A 69 -39.71 -3.91 -19.30
N SER A 70 -38.44 -4.25 -19.57
CA SER A 70 -38.00 -4.86 -20.83
C SER A 70 -38.76 -6.16 -21.10
N LYS A 71 -38.96 -7.01 -20.06
CA LYS A 71 -39.78 -8.22 -20.18
C LYS A 71 -41.20 -7.91 -20.55
N ALA A 72 -41.85 -6.95 -19.89
CA ALA A 72 -43.21 -6.56 -20.18
C ALA A 72 -43.38 -5.99 -21.61
N ASP A 73 -42.39 -5.21 -22.07
CA ASP A 73 -42.40 -4.64 -23.42
C ASP A 73 -42.25 -5.77 -24.50
N LEU A 74 -41.41 -6.78 -24.26
CA LEU A 74 -41.28 -7.93 -25.16
C LEU A 74 -42.58 -8.78 -25.18
N GLU A 75 -43.19 -8.99 -24.02
CA GLU A 75 -44.48 -9.69 -23.92
C GLU A 75 -45.62 -8.96 -24.69
N LEU A 76 -45.61 -7.62 -24.71
CA LEU A 76 -46.51 -6.81 -25.51
C LEU A 76 -46.22 -6.98 -27.01
N GLN A 77 -44.95 -6.96 -27.44
CA GLN A 77 -44.56 -7.20 -28.82
C GLN A 77 -45.03 -8.56 -29.32
N ILE A 78 -44.87 -9.61 -28.52
CA ILE A 78 -45.38 -10.95 -28.89
C ILE A 78 -46.88 -10.96 -29.11
N LYS A 79 -47.64 -10.22 -28.26
CA LYS A 79 -49.11 -10.08 -28.40
C LYS A 79 -49.47 -9.32 -29.68
N GLU A 80 -48.72 -8.32 -30.11
CA GLU A 80 -48.93 -7.55 -31.33
C GLU A 80 -48.61 -8.38 -32.58
N ILE A 81 -47.51 -9.17 -32.57
CA ILE A 81 -47.16 -10.08 -33.66
C ILE A 81 -48.26 -11.10 -33.89
N LYS A 82 -48.86 -11.66 -32.82
CA LYS A 82 -49.99 -12.55 -32.91
C LYS A 82 -51.21 -11.93 -33.59
N LYS A 83 -51.39 -10.62 -33.48
CA LYS A 83 -52.50 -9.87 -34.13
C LYS A 83 -52.25 -9.47 -35.58
N LYS A 84 -50.97 -9.28 -35.98
CA LYS A 84 -50.59 -8.73 -37.31
C LYS A 84 -50.44 -9.80 -38.39
N HIS A 85 -50.14 -11.05 -38.05
CA HIS A 85 -49.82 -12.10 -39.00
C HIS A 85 -50.96 -13.14 -39.13
N GLU A 86 -52.14 -12.75 -39.64
CA GLU A 86 -53.20 -13.71 -39.98
C GLU A 86 -52.94 -14.53 -41.27
N GLY A 87 -51.83 -14.31 -41.98
CA GLY A 87 -51.50 -14.97 -43.29
C GLY A 87 -50.15 -15.68 -43.42
N ASP A 88 -49.13 -15.33 -42.62
CA ASP A 88 -47.78 -15.97 -42.69
C ASP A 88 -47.35 -16.43 -41.27
N TRP A 89 -47.80 -17.62 -40.92
CA TRP A 89 -47.60 -18.19 -39.58
C TRP A 89 -46.13 -18.59 -39.32
N PHE A 90 -45.35 -18.93 -40.38
CA PHE A 90 -43.97 -19.38 -40.19
C PHE A 90 -43.04 -18.25 -39.79
N SER A 91 -43.11 -17.12 -40.50
CA SER A 91 -42.36 -15.91 -40.11
C SER A 91 -42.74 -15.39 -38.74
N ALA A 92 -44.03 -15.36 -38.44
CA ALA A 92 -44.52 -14.98 -37.11
C ALA A 92 -44.03 -15.92 -35.97
N GLN A 93 -43.96 -17.22 -36.26
CA GLN A 93 -43.49 -18.19 -35.26
C GLN A 93 -41.99 -18.09 -35.03
N THR A 94 -41.19 -17.81 -36.08
CA THR A 94 -39.73 -17.61 -35.95
C THR A 94 -39.44 -16.34 -35.13
N GLU A 95 -40.13 -15.24 -35.40
CA GLU A 95 -39.98 -13.98 -34.68
C GLU A 95 -40.45 -14.12 -33.22
N GLN A 96 -41.55 -14.82 -32.94
CA GLN A 96 -41.98 -15.12 -31.59
C GLN A 96 -41.00 -16.01 -30.84
N MET A 97 -40.34 -16.97 -31.51
CA MET A 97 -39.35 -17.84 -30.88
C MET A 97 -38.12 -17.04 -30.45
N THR A 98 -37.67 -16.09 -31.27
CA THR A 98 -36.56 -15.20 -30.94
C THR A 98 -36.88 -14.32 -29.70
N LEU A 99 -38.02 -13.68 -29.72
CA LEU A 99 -38.48 -12.85 -28.58
C LEU A 99 -38.70 -13.67 -27.29
N ASN A 100 -39.19 -14.89 -27.40
CA ASN A 100 -39.31 -15.79 -26.24
C ASN A 100 -37.94 -16.19 -25.69
N MET A 101 -36.92 -16.42 -26.54
CA MET A 101 -35.56 -16.66 -26.08
C MET A 101 -35.01 -15.44 -25.31
N GLU A 102 -35.24 -14.22 -25.79
CA GLU A 102 -34.87 -12.98 -25.09
C GLU A 102 -35.57 -12.87 -23.73
N ILE A 103 -36.89 -13.16 -23.66
CA ILE A 103 -37.63 -13.16 -22.38
C ILE A 103 -37.06 -14.20 -21.41
N VAL A 104 -36.70 -15.39 -21.87
CA VAL A 104 -36.08 -16.42 -21.05
C VAL A 104 -34.73 -15.92 -20.50
N SER A 105 -33.92 -15.29 -21.35
CA SER A 105 -32.64 -14.69 -20.94
C SER A 105 -32.85 -13.59 -19.87
N LEU A 106 -33.82 -12.68 -20.07
CA LEU A 106 -34.13 -11.64 -19.08
C LEU A 106 -34.68 -12.23 -17.76
N GLN A 107 -35.49 -13.30 -17.86
CA GLN A 107 -35.99 -14.00 -16.68
C GLN A 107 -34.85 -14.66 -15.90
N GLN A 108 -33.91 -15.31 -16.59
CA GLN A 108 -32.74 -15.91 -15.95
C GLN A 108 -31.89 -14.87 -15.22
N LYS A 109 -31.68 -13.68 -15.83
CA LYS A 109 -30.99 -12.56 -15.18
C LYS A 109 -31.72 -12.07 -13.94
N PHE A 110 -33.03 -11.90 -14.00
CA PHE A 110 -33.86 -11.48 -12.87
C PHE A 110 -33.84 -12.53 -11.74
N ASP A 111 -33.95 -13.82 -12.09
CA ASP A 111 -33.92 -14.92 -11.12
C ASP A 111 -32.55 -15.04 -10.45
N ALA A 112 -31.46 -14.73 -11.16
CA ALA A 112 -30.10 -14.68 -10.60
C ALA A 112 -29.98 -13.60 -9.51
N LEU A 113 -30.57 -12.41 -9.75
CA LEU A 113 -30.61 -11.34 -8.73
C LEU A 113 -31.43 -11.76 -7.48
N LEU A 114 -32.56 -12.41 -7.68
CA LEU A 114 -33.40 -12.89 -6.58
C LEU A 114 -32.73 -14.01 -5.78
N LYS A 115 -32.08 -14.96 -6.46
CA LYS A 115 -31.35 -16.07 -5.80
C LYS A 115 -30.26 -15.55 -4.87
N ARG A 116 -29.60 -14.46 -5.25
CA ARG A 116 -28.58 -13.85 -4.40
C ARG A 116 -29.17 -13.21 -3.14
N GLU A 117 -30.30 -12.51 -3.26
CA GLU A 117 -31.01 -11.96 -2.10
C GLU A 117 -31.49 -13.07 -1.16
N GLU A 118 -31.97 -14.15 -1.72
CA GLU A 118 -32.39 -15.33 -0.97
C GLU A 118 -31.19 -16.00 -0.29
N LYS A 119 -30.05 -16.09 -0.97
CA LYS A 119 -28.79 -16.62 -0.41
C LYS A 119 -28.34 -15.81 0.82
N ILE A 120 -28.41 -14.46 0.75
CA ILE A 120 -28.08 -13.60 1.89
C ILE A 120 -29.10 -13.77 3.04
N LYS A 121 -30.40 -13.91 2.74
CA LYS A 121 -31.41 -14.22 3.77
C LYS A 121 -31.15 -15.56 4.45
N ASN A 122 -30.77 -16.57 3.67
CA ASN A 122 -30.40 -17.89 4.19
C ASN A 122 -29.15 -17.82 5.07
N TYR A 123 -28.14 -16.99 4.71
CA TYR A 123 -26.97 -16.76 5.57
C TYR A 123 -27.37 -16.11 6.90
N LYS A 124 -28.26 -15.11 6.89
CA LYS A 124 -28.78 -14.49 8.13
C LYS A 124 -29.48 -15.49 9.03
N GLN A 125 -30.26 -16.41 8.45
CA GLN A 125 -30.91 -17.48 9.21
C GLN A 125 -29.92 -18.50 9.80
N LYS A 126 -28.89 -18.91 9.01
CA LYS A 126 -27.82 -19.80 9.48
C LYS A 126 -27.06 -19.22 10.68
N VAL A 127 -26.67 -17.92 10.59
CA VAL A 127 -25.99 -17.22 11.69
C VAL A 127 -26.86 -17.14 12.93
N LYS A 128 -28.16 -16.83 12.77
CA LYS A 128 -29.11 -16.77 13.89
C LYS A 128 -29.23 -18.13 14.59
N GLN A 129 -29.43 -19.21 13.83
CA GLN A 129 -29.54 -20.58 14.36
C GLN A 129 -28.25 -21.01 15.08
N TYR A 130 -27.07 -20.67 14.51
CA TYR A 130 -25.78 -20.95 15.14
C TYR A 130 -25.63 -20.22 16.48
N ASN A 131 -25.99 -18.95 16.53
CA ASN A 131 -25.92 -18.15 17.76
C ASN A 131 -26.91 -18.62 18.83
N GLU A 132 -28.11 -19.00 18.46
CA GLU A 132 -29.13 -19.61 19.37
C GLU A 132 -28.62 -20.94 19.94
N GLY A 133 -28.06 -21.84 19.11
CA GLY A 133 -27.45 -23.09 19.54
C GLY A 133 -26.23 -22.88 20.46
N LYS A 134 -25.44 -21.83 20.24
CA LYS A 134 -24.31 -21.47 21.11
C LYS A 134 -24.76 -20.98 22.48
N ILE A 135 -25.89 -20.28 22.55
CA ILE A 135 -26.52 -19.81 23.80
C ILE A 135 -27.09 -21.00 24.60
N GLU A 136 -27.75 -21.94 23.92
CA GLU A 136 -28.28 -23.15 24.56
C GLU A 136 -27.16 -24.08 25.11
N ASN A 137 -26.08 -24.24 24.34
CA ASN A 137 -24.91 -25.00 24.80
C ASN A 137 -24.23 -24.34 26.00
N LYS A 138 -24.06 -23.01 26.00
CA LYS A 138 -23.55 -22.30 27.18
C LYS A 138 -24.47 -22.47 28.40
N LYS A 139 -25.79 -22.46 28.23
CA LYS A 139 -26.75 -22.74 29.33
C LYS A 139 -26.64 -24.17 29.83
N ARG A 140 -26.45 -25.16 28.96
CA ARG A 140 -26.21 -26.55 29.32
C ARG A 140 -24.90 -26.77 30.05
N ASP A 141 -23.83 -26.09 29.64
CA ASP A 141 -22.53 -26.15 30.31
C ASP A 141 -22.55 -25.47 31.68
N VAL A 142 -23.22 -24.33 31.82
CA VAL A 142 -23.40 -23.68 33.14
C VAL A 142 -24.17 -24.57 34.11
N ASN A 143 -25.15 -25.33 33.61
CA ASN A 143 -25.87 -26.31 34.45
C ASN A 143 -25.03 -27.55 34.77
N LYS A 144 -24.14 -27.99 33.88
CA LYS A 144 -23.13 -29.04 34.13
C LYS A 144 -22.03 -28.61 35.12
N TRP A 145 -21.66 -27.34 35.15
CA TRP A 145 -20.65 -26.81 36.07
C TRP A 145 -21.18 -26.66 37.49
N LYS A 146 -22.49 -26.56 37.71
CA LYS A 146 -23.06 -26.54 39.05
C LYS A 146 -23.07 -27.92 39.71
N THR A 147 -22.96 -29.01 38.95
CA THR A 147 -22.95 -30.40 39.45
C THR A 147 -21.54 -31.04 39.50
N LYS A 148 -20.47 -30.32 39.11
CA LYS A 148 -19.12 -30.88 39.05
C LYS A 148 -18.09 -30.03 39.85
N ARG A 149 -18.50 -29.52 40.99
CA ARG A 149 -17.61 -28.84 41.94
C ARG A 149 -17.23 -29.72 43.12
N GLU A 150 -16.96 -30.99 42.85
CA GLU A 150 -16.22 -31.87 43.78
C GLU A 150 -15.47 -32.87 42.90
N ASN A 151 -14.15 -32.90 43.03
CA ASN A 151 -13.16 -33.80 42.42
C ASN A 151 -12.62 -33.32 41.05
N GLU A 152 -11.43 -32.81 41.12
CA GLU A 152 -10.23 -33.14 40.32
C GLU A 152 -9.27 -31.97 40.28
N THR A 153 -8.42 -31.92 41.25
CA THR A 153 -7.06 -31.41 41.15
C THR A 153 -6.25 -32.54 40.51
N GLU A 154 -5.57 -32.21 39.44
CA GLU A 154 -4.27 -32.74 39.03
C GLU A 154 -4.13 -32.92 37.51
N ASN A 155 -3.03 -32.30 37.01
CA ASN A 155 -2.24 -32.69 35.84
C ASN A 155 -2.80 -32.57 34.43
N SER A 156 -2.34 -31.50 33.73
CA SER A 156 -1.63 -31.72 32.45
C SER A 156 -0.88 -30.47 32.01
N ARG A 157 0.36 -30.36 32.43
CA ARG A 157 1.39 -29.62 31.67
C ARG A 157 1.69 -30.46 30.44
N LEU A 158 1.14 -30.08 29.31
CA LEU A 158 1.63 -30.55 28.02
C LEU A 158 2.80 -29.65 27.61
N ASP A 159 4.00 -30.13 27.86
CA ASP A 159 5.22 -29.67 27.22
C ASP A 159 5.10 -29.98 25.72
N GLU A 160 4.65 -28.99 24.92
CA GLU A 160 4.80 -29.05 23.47
C GLU A 160 6.29 -28.82 23.14
N LYS A 161 7.02 -29.91 22.96
CA LYS A 161 8.32 -29.92 22.30
C LYS A 161 8.15 -29.27 20.94
N VAL A 162 8.86 -28.16 20.74
CA VAL A 162 9.11 -27.56 19.44
C VAL A 162 9.89 -28.58 18.62
N GLU A 163 9.21 -29.33 17.77
CA GLU A 163 9.87 -30.16 16.76
C GLU A 163 10.50 -29.25 15.73
N ASN A 164 11.81 -29.35 15.61
CA ASN A 164 12.65 -28.66 14.65
C ASN A 164 12.16 -28.91 13.22
N ILE A 165 12.33 -27.88 12.37
CA ILE A 165 12.00 -27.83 10.92
C ILE A 165 12.97 -28.71 10.10
N ASP A 166 13.60 -29.72 10.68
CA ASP A 166 14.72 -30.47 10.10
C ASP A 166 14.34 -31.61 9.14
N ASP A 167 13.07 -31.71 8.69
CA ASP A 167 12.63 -32.79 7.81
C ASP A 167 12.31 -32.34 6.35
N PHE A 168 13.24 -31.58 5.71
CA PHE A 168 13.29 -31.60 4.24
C PHE A 168 14.08 -32.85 3.82
N MET A 169 13.38 -33.85 3.26
CA MET A 169 14.07 -34.96 2.61
C MET A 169 14.84 -34.43 1.37
N ASP A 170 16.04 -34.97 1.11
CA ASP A 170 16.84 -34.60 -0.06
C ASP A 170 16.08 -34.75 -1.38
N THR A 171 15.13 -35.70 -1.43
CA THR A 171 14.23 -35.90 -2.58
C THR A 171 13.33 -34.69 -2.88
N ASP A 172 12.96 -33.86 -1.90
CA ASP A 172 12.12 -32.67 -2.10
C ASP A 172 12.92 -31.50 -2.69
N LEU A 173 14.22 -31.53 -2.56
CA LEU A 173 15.13 -30.50 -3.08
C LEU A 173 15.55 -30.76 -4.54
N ILE A 174 15.40 -31.98 -5.03
CA ILE A 174 15.82 -32.36 -6.40
C ILE A 174 14.80 -31.85 -7.42
N LEU A 175 15.33 -31.27 -8.51
CA LEU A 175 14.52 -30.86 -9.66
C LEU A 175 14.01 -32.10 -10.41
N GLN A 176 12.68 -32.32 -10.41
CA GLN A 176 12.05 -33.37 -11.19
C GLN A 176 11.84 -32.92 -12.63
N GLU A 177 11.77 -33.86 -13.58
CA GLU A 177 11.46 -33.57 -14.96
C GLU A 177 10.01 -33.07 -15.06
N LEU A 178 9.81 -31.92 -15.75
CA LEU A 178 8.48 -31.39 -16.00
C LEU A 178 7.93 -32.12 -17.22
N ASP A 179 7.08 -33.12 -16.99
CA ASP A 179 6.31 -33.74 -18.05
C ASP A 179 5.41 -32.71 -18.72
N LYS A 180 5.45 -32.65 -20.07
CA LYS A 180 4.59 -31.75 -20.85
C LYS A 180 3.08 -32.05 -20.74
N HIS A 181 2.69 -33.08 -20.00
CA HIS A 181 1.32 -33.58 -19.85
C HIS A 181 0.77 -33.61 -18.44
N SER A 182 1.11 -32.69 -17.58
CA SER A 182 0.19 -32.36 -16.51
C SER A 182 -0.70 -31.21 -17.00
N ASN A 183 -1.74 -31.57 -17.76
CA ASN A 183 -2.96 -30.78 -17.75
C ASN A 183 -3.36 -30.68 -16.28
N ASP A 184 -3.05 -29.56 -15.64
CA ASP A 184 -3.92 -29.13 -14.56
C ASP A 184 -5.29 -29.02 -15.23
N SER A 185 -6.13 -29.99 -15.00
CA SER A 185 -7.55 -29.85 -15.20
C SER A 185 -7.94 -28.67 -14.33
N GLU A 186 -7.91 -27.50 -14.93
CA GLU A 186 -8.84 -26.45 -14.60
C GLU A 186 -10.18 -27.19 -14.61
N ASP A 187 -10.81 -27.25 -13.45
CA ASP A 187 -12.22 -27.49 -13.41
C ASP A 187 -12.79 -26.31 -14.23
N ASP A 188 -13.06 -26.57 -15.50
CA ASP A 188 -13.98 -25.80 -16.32
C ASP A 188 -15.34 -25.93 -15.63
N ASP A 189 -15.51 -25.21 -14.54
CA ASP A 189 -16.81 -24.77 -14.11
C ASP A 189 -17.30 -23.87 -15.25
N ASP A 190 -18.31 -24.34 -15.92
CA ASP A 190 -19.09 -23.65 -16.94
C ASP A 190 -19.26 -22.18 -16.52
N ASN A 191 -18.40 -21.31 -17.01
CA ASN A 191 -18.58 -19.88 -17.02
C ASN A 191 -19.70 -19.56 -18.02
N GLU A 192 -20.92 -19.95 -17.69
CA GLU A 192 -22.08 -19.22 -18.12
C GLU A 192 -21.83 -17.75 -17.75
N SER A 193 -21.86 -16.89 -18.74
CA SER A 193 -21.75 -15.45 -18.65
C SER A 193 -22.88 -14.86 -17.80
N ASN A 194 -22.83 -15.12 -16.49
CA ASN A 194 -23.71 -14.48 -15.53
C ASN A 194 -23.29 -13.02 -15.45
N GLU A 195 -24.09 -12.12 -15.97
CA GLU A 195 -23.97 -10.69 -15.71
C GLU A 195 -23.95 -10.50 -14.19
N GLN A 196 -22.77 -10.21 -13.65
CA GLN A 196 -22.59 -10.04 -12.22
C GLN A 196 -23.17 -8.69 -11.79
N GLU A 197 -23.84 -8.67 -10.63
CA GLU A 197 -24.30 -7.43 -9.98
C GLU A 197 -23.10 -6.49 -9.77
N CYS A 198 -23.29 -5.19 -10.06
CA CYS A 198 -22.25 -4.20 -9.92
C CYS A 198 -21.75 -4.13 -8.46
N LYS A 199 -20.43 -4.22 -8.26
CA LYS A 199 -19.76 -4.15 -6.96
C LYS A 199 -18.97 -2.86 -6.85
N ILE A 200 -18.71 -2.45 -5.60
CA ILE A 200 -17.82 -1.35 -5.27
C ILE A 200 -16.53 -1.93 -4.67
N TYR A 201 -15.41 -1.72 -5.34
CA TYR A 201 -14.08 -1.95 -4.80
C TYR A 201 -13.55 -0.66 -4.20
N PHE A 202 -13.46 -0.62 -2.87
CA PHE A 202 -12.88 0.52 -2.16
C PHE A 202 -11.43 0.20 -1.81
N CYS A 203 -10.51 1.03 -2.30
CA CYS A 203 -9.08 0.85 -2.16
C CYS A 203 -8.47 1.94 -1.29
N SER A 204 -7.57 1.55 -0.40
CA SER A 204 -6.77 2.49 0.36
C SER A 204 -5.32 2.03 0.48
N ARG A 205 -4.44 2.96 0.89
CA ARG A 205 -3.00 2.70 1.01
C ARG A 205 -2.67 1.79 2.19
N THR A 206 -3.38 1.93 3.31
CA THR A 206 -3.09 1.22 4.56
C THR A 206 -4.31 0.50 5.14
N HIS A 207 -4.06 -0.56 5.90
CA HIS A 207 -5.12 -1.29 6.60
C HIS A 207 -5.84 -0.42 7.64
N SER A 208 -5.14 0.49 8.31
CA SER A 208 -5.76 1.41 9.27
C SER A 208 -6.81 2.33 8.64
N GLN A 209 -6.60 2.77 7.40
CA GLN A 209 -7.60 3.54 6.65
C GLN A 209 -8.81 2.68 6.27
N LEU A 210 -8.59 1.40 5.94
CA LEU A 210 -9.69 0.46 5.70
C LEU A 210 -10.49 0.19 6.98
N SER A 211 -9.84 0.04 8.14
CA SER A 211 -10.52 -0.07 9.45
C SER A 211 -11.29 1.20 9.80
N GLN A 212 -10.76 2.38 9.49
CA GLN A 212 -11.48 3.64 9.65
C GLN A 212 -12.75 3.67 8.79
N PHE A 213 -12.67 3.24 7.53
CA PHE A 213 -13.84 3.12 6.65
C PHE A 213 -14.93 2.22 7.26
N ILE A 214 -14.54 1.06 7.80
CA ILE A 214 -15.45 0.15 8.49
C ILE A 214 -16.10 0.83 9.70
N GLY A 215 -15.30 1.54 10.52
CA GLY A 215 -15.80 2.28 11.67
C GLY A 215 -16.83 3.37 11.32
N GLU A 216 -16.61 4.11 10.22
CA GLU A 216 -17.55 5.10 9.73
C GLU A 216 -18.79 4.46 9.11
N LEU A 217 -18.65 3.34 8.39
CA LEU A 217 -19.77 2.60 7.83
C LEU A 217 -20.69 2.04 8.93
N LYS A 218 -20.13 1.50 10.02
CA LYS A 218 -20.91 1.03 11.19
C LYS A 218 -21.80 2.12 11.80
N LYS A 219 -21.37 3.40 11.71
CA LYS A 219 -22.13 4.57 12.19
C LYS A 219 -23.14 5.10 11.16
N SER A 220 -23.06 4.66 9.92
CA SER A 220 -23.89 5.16 8.82
C SER A 220 -25.25 4.45 8.78
N PRO A 221 -26.27 5.04 8.10
CA PRO A 221 -27.58 4.42 7.88
C PRO A 221 -27.55 3.17 6.98
N TYR A 222 -26.38 2.78 6.50
CA TYR A 222 -26.15 1.64 5.59
C TYR A 222 -25.61 0.40 6.27
N ASN A 223 -25.38 0.43 7.59
CA ASN A 223 -24.76 -0.67 8.35
C ASN A 223 -25.40 -2.05 8.09
N ASP A 224 -26.75 -2.12 8.05
CA ASP A 224 -27.48 -3.39 7.88
C ASP A 224 -27.96 -3.65 6.45
N LYS A 225 -27.62 -2.75 5.51
CA LYS A 225 -28.17 -2.75 4.14
C LYS A 225 -27.22 -3.32 3.10
N VAL A 226 -25.92 -3.38 3.40
CA VAL A 226 -24.88 -3.80 2.46
C VAL A 226 -24.01 -4.88 3.06
N SER A 227 -23.52 -5.79 2.20
CA SER A 227 -22.51 -6.79 2.57
C SER A 227 -21.11 -6.26 2.26
N LEU A 228 -20.22 -6.30 3.27
CA LEU A 228 -18.86 -5.79 3.17
C LEU A 228 -17.83 -6.89 3.43
N VAL A 229 -16.84 -7.00 2.56
CA VAL A 229 -15.76 -7.99 2.66
C VAL A 229 -14.39 -7.30 2.68
N PRO A 230 -13.70 -7.28 3.83
CA PRO A 230 -12.32 -6.77 3.88
C PRO A 230 -11.33 -7.84 3.42
N ILE A 231 -10.41 -7.47 2.55
CA ILE A 231 -9.34 -8.36 2.06
C ILE A 231 -8.02 -7.96 2.68
N ALA A 232 -7.32 -8.94 3.24
CA ALA A 232 -6.00 -8.73 3.83
C ALA A 232 -5.02 -9.86 3.47
N SER A 233 -3.75 -9.65 3.78
CA SER A 233 -2.68 -10.63 3.56
C SER A 233 -2.78 -11.81 4.53
N ARG A 234 -2.08 -12.92 4.21
CA ARG A 234 -1.94 -14.06 5.13
C ARG A 234 -1.30 -13.66 6.46
N ASN A 235 -0.42 -12.68 6.47
CA ASN A 235 0.19 -12.18 7.70
C ASN A 235 -0.85 -11.64 8.69
N ASN A 236 -1.90 -10.96 8.18
CA ASN A 236 -2.94 -10.37 9.02
C ASN A 236 -4.03 -11.38 9.39
N TYR A 237 -4.36 -12.31 8.49
CA TYR A 237 -5.45 -13.26 8.69
C TYR A 237 -5.06 -14.61 9.26
N CYS A 238 -3.80 -15.06 9.09
CA CYS A 238 -3.44 -16.41 9.48
C CYS A 238 -3.53 -16.61 11.01
N ILE A 239 -4.30 -17.62 11.44
CA ILE A 239 -4.46 -18.02 12.85
C ILE A 239 -3.57 -19.21 13.22
N ASN A 240 -2.87 -19.82 12.24
CA ASN A 240 -1.94 -20.91 12.50
C ASN A 240 -0.65 -20.38 13.12
N SER A 241 -0.38 -20.76 14.38
CA SER A 241 0.80 -20.29 15.12
C SER A 241 2.13 -20.62 14.43
N LYS A 242 2.25 -21.79 13.80
CA LYS A 242 3.46 -22.22 13.06
C LYS A 242 3.73 -21.33 11.84
N VAL A 243 2.67 -20.92 11.14
CA VAL A 243 2.77 -20.01 9.97
C VAL A 243 3.01 -18.58 10.42
N LYS A 244 2.34 -18.12 11.49
CA LYS A 244 2.43 -16.76 12.02
C LYS A 244 3.80 -16.47 12.67
N ALA A 245 4.49 -17.51 13.18
CA ALA A 245 5.84 -17.37 13.72
C ALA A 245 6.89 -16.95 12.67
N LEU A 246 6.60 -17.17 11.38
CA LEU A 246 7.46 -16.75 10.27
C LEU A 246 7.28 -15.25 10.04
N LYS A 247 8.30 -14.45 10.32
CA LYS A 247 8.25 -12.99 10.16
C LYS A 247 8.27 -12.51 8.70
N ASN A 248 8.67 -13.36 7.75
CA ASN A 248 8.80 -13.02 6.34
C ASN A 248 7.54 -13.41 5.55
N MET A 249 6.99 -12.46 4.79
CA MET A 249 5.76 -12.62 4.02
C MET A 249 5.82 -13.76 2.99
N ASN A 250 6.95 -13.92 2.30
CA ASN A 250 7.13 -14.99 1.31
C ASN A 250 7.10 -16.36 1.98
N LEU A 251 7.71 -16.48 3.15
CA LEU A 251 7.73 -17.70 3.95
C LEU A 251 6.34 -18.11 4.42
N ILE A 252 5.57 -17.13 4.90
CA ILE A 252 4.17 -17.31 5.31
C ILE A 252 3.34 -17.84 4.14
N ASN A 253 3.52 -17.25 2.95
CA ASN A 253 2.80 -17.65 1.75
C ASN A 253 3.15 -19.08 1.33
N ASP A 254 4.43 -19.40 1.32
CA ASP A 254 4.95 -20.70 0.89
C ASP A 254 4.51 -21.83 1.81
N LEU A 255 4.72 -21.66 3.13
CA LEU A 255 4.30 -22.68 4.09
C LEU A 255 2.78 -22.89 4.07
N CYS A 256 2.00 -21.82 3.98
CA CYS A 256 0.55 -21.92 3.87
C CYS A 256 0.13 -22.72 2.62
N GLN A 257 0.74 -22.46 1.46
CA GLN A 257 0.45 -23.20 0.22
C GLN A 257 0.87 -24.67 0.29
N GLN A 258 2.02 -24.96 0.91
CA GLN A 258 2.45 -26.36 1.13
C GLN A 258 1.47 -27.16 1.99
N LEU A 259 1.02 -26.56 3.11
CA LEU A 259 0.04 -27.19 4.00
C LEU A 259 -1.32 -27.41 3.32
N GLN A 260 -1.68 -26.61 2.31
CA GLN A 260 -2.91 -26.77 1.55
C GLN A 260 -2.79 -27.90 0.51
N ARG A 261 -1.65 -28.02 -0.19
CA ARG A 261 -1.44 -29.08 -1.22
C ARG A 261 -1.48 -30.48 -0.62
N LYS A 262 -0.89 -30.65 0.55
CA LYS A 262 -0.90 -31.94 1.27
C LYS A 262 -2.33 -32.38 1.62
N SER A 263 -3.28 -31.46 1.74
CA SER A 263 -4.70 -31.75 1.96
C SER A 263 -5.43 -32.25 0.70
N LYS A 264 -5.06 -31.78 -0.50
CA LYS A 264 -5.69 -32.19 -1.78
C LYS A 264 -5.23 -33.57 -2.26
N THR A 265 -4.00 -33.98 -1.94
CA THR A 265 -3.46 -35.29 -2.37
C THR A 265 -3.98 -36.46 -1.55
N THR A 266 -4.42 -36.26 -0.31
CA THR A 266 -4.95 -37.33 0.54
C THR A 266 -6.38 -37.78 0.16
N SER A 267 -7.10 -37.04 -0.68
CA SER A 267 -8.49 -37.34 -1.09
C SER A 267 -8.62 -38.15 -2.39
N LYS A 268 -7.55 -38.35 -3.17
CA LYS A 268 -7.61 -39.02 -4.50
C LYS A 268 -6.93 -40.40 -4.59
N ASP A 269 -6.07 -40.84 -3.63
CA ASP A 269 -5.26 -42.03 -3.77
C ASP A 269 -5.35 -43.01 -2.56
N GLU A 270 -6.55 -43.48 -2.23
CA GLU A 270 -6.70 -44.53 -1.17
C GLU A 270 -6.55 -45.98 -1.69
N LYS A 271 -6.07 -46.23 -2.92
CA LYS A 271 -6.07 -47.60 -3.44
C LYS A 271 -4.75 -48.27 -3.82
N THR A 272 -3.62 -47.66 -3.67
CA THR A 272 -2.34 -48.40 -3.87
C THR A 272 -1.20 -47.81 -3.05
N ILE A 273 -0.51 -48.74 -2.36
CA ILE A 273 0.80 -48.64 -1.67
C ILE A 273 0.75 -48.47 -0.16
N LYS A 274 0.77 -49.63 0.52
CA LYS A 274 1.29 -49.79 1.87
C LYS A 274 2.80 -49.51 1.86
N LYS A 275 3.24 -48.36 2.48
CA LYS A 275 4.47 -48.29 3.30
C LYS A 275 4.83 -46.80 3.58
N SER A 276 5.19 -46.61 4.83
CA SER A 276 5.70 -45.45 5.56
C SER A 276 4.67 -44.43 6.08
N LYS A 277 4.45 -44.60 7.40
CA LYS A 277 3.70 -43.66 8.24
C LYS A 277 4.56 -42.41 8.50
N THR A 278 4.64 -41.48 7.58
CA THR A 278 4.97 -40.11 7.90
C THR A 278 3.65 -39.33 7.97
N LYS A 279 3.28 -38.86 9.14
CA LYS A 279 2.11 -38.01 9.35
C LYS A 279 2.33 -36.66 8.60
N THR A 280 1.90 -36.59 7.36
CA THR A 280 1.86 -35.32 6.61
C THR A 280 0.74 -34.46 7.17
N THR A 281 1.07 -33.50 8.00
CA THR A 281 0.13 -32.61 8.66
C THR A 281 -0.37 -31.53 7.68
N SER A 282 -1.63 -31.61 7.28
CA SER A 282 -2.36 -30.52 6.60
C SER A 282 -2.64 -29.38 7.58
N CYS A 283 -3.00 -28.17 7.07
CA CYS A 283 -3.40 -27.07 7.94
C CYS A 283 -4.64 -27.46 8.79
N PRO A 284 -4.59 -27.38 10.13
CA PRO A 284 -5.68 -27.81 10.99
C PRO A 284 -6.96 -26.97 10.86
N TYR A 285 -6.85 -25.78 10.24
CA TYR A 285 -7.95 -24.84 10.02
C TYR A 285 -8.58 -24.98 8.61
N MET A 286 -8.17 -25.98 7.84
CA MET A 286 -8.72 -26.37 6.55
C MET A 286 -8.96 -27.88 6.55
N PRO A 287 -10.18 -28.41 6.39
CA PRO A 287 -11.48 -27.78 6.15
C PRO A 287 -12.22 -27.52 7.48
N GLY A 288 -12.47 -26.23 7.80
CA GLY A 288 -13.33 -25.87 8.95
C GLY A 288 -14.76 -25.52 8.52
N ASN A 289 -15.55 -24.98 9.45
CA ASN A 289 -16.92 -24.50 9.21
C ASN A 289 -16.91 -23.21 8.36
N GLN A 290 -16.36 -23.27 7.15
CA GLN A 290 -16.18 -22.10 6.27
C GLN A 290 -17.51 -21.38 5.96
N GLU A 291 -18.60 -22.14 5.78
CA GLU A 291 -19.92 -21.58 5.47
C GLU A 291 -20.45 -20.65 6.57
N ILE A 292 -20.24 -21.00 7.84
CA ILE A 292 -20.69 -20.14 8.95
C ILE A 292 -19.88 -18.85 8.97
N LEU A 293 -18.56 -18.95 8.81
CA LEU A 293 -17.71 -17.75 8.77
C LEU A 293 -18.02 -16.86 7.56
N ILE A 294 -18.28 -17.44 6.39
CA ILE A 294 -18.72 -16.70 5.19
C ILE A 294 -20.05 -16.01 5.47
N ALA A 295 -21.00 -16.72 6.09
CA ALA A 295 -22.29 -16.15 6.44
C ALA A 295 -22.15 -14.97 7.41
N GLU A 296 -21.30 -15.07 8.43
CA GLU A 296 -21.04 -13.98 9.36
C GLU A 296 -20.36 -12.77 8.70
N ILE A 297 -19.39 -12.98 7.79
CA ILE A 297 -18.73 -11.92 7.04
C ILE A 297 -19.73 -11.15 6.14
N LEU A 298 -20.67 -11.87 5.51
CA LEU A 298 -21.62 -11.26 4.57
C LEU A 298 -22.84 -10.62 5.25
N THR A 299 -23.13 -10.98 6.48
CA THR A 299 -24.35 -10.51 7.19
C THR A 299 -24.06 -9.41 8.21
N GLU A 300 -22.83 -9.31 8.70
CA GLU A 300 -22.40 -8.31 9.67
C GLU A 300 -21.14 -7.58 9.19
N ILE A 301 -21.09 -6.27 9.38
CA ILE A 301 -19.90 -5.48 9.06
C ILE A 301 -18.84 -5.72 10.12
N ARG A 302 -17.76 -6.42 9.74
CA ARG A 302 -16.67 -6.82 10.63
C ARG A 302 -15.33 -6.28 10.14
N ASP A 303 -14.46 -5.91 11.09
CA ASP A 303 -13.07 -5.57 10.81
C ASP A 303 -12.20 -6.83 10.71
N ILE A 304 -10.95 -6.65 10.29
CA ILE A 304 -9.96 -7.74 10.15
C ILE A 304 -9.78 -8.47 11.48
N GLU A 305 -9.64 -7.72 12.57
CA GLU A 305 -9.47 -8.24 13.94
C GLU A 305 -10.72 -9.00 14.41
N ASP A 306 -11.92 -8.49 14.11
CA ASP A 306 -13.19 -9.16 14.42
C ASP A 306 -13.28 -10.51 13.69
N ILE A 307 -12.90 -10.55 12.40
CA ILE A 307 -12.90 -11.76 11.58
C ILE A 307 -11.88 -12.78 12.12
N VAL A 308 -10.68 -12.35 12.48
CA VAL A 308 -9.65 -13.22 13.06
C VAL A 308 -10.16 -13.86 14.36
N LYS A 309 -10.72 -13.04 15.27
CA LYS A 309 -11.26 -13.53 16.55
C LYS A 309 -12.37 -14.56 16.35
N THR A 310 -13.33 -14.28 15.48
CA THR A 310 -14.40 -15.23 15.13
C THR A 310 -13.84 -16.52 14.51
N SER A 311 -12.81 -16.37 13.67
CA SER A 311 -12.16 -17.52 13.03
C SER A 311 -11.42 -18.41 14.00
N GLU A 312 -10.85 -17.89 15.08
CA GLU A 312 -10.25 -18.63 16.17
C GLU A 312 -11.32 -19.43 16.93
N GLU A 313 -12.47 -18.83 17.21
CA GLU A 313 -13.62 -19.51 17.84
C GLU A 313 -14.16 -20.65 16.97
N LEU A 314 -14.31 -20.42 15.67
CA LEU A 314 -14.82 -21.40 14.70
C LEU A 314 -13.76 -22.42 14.25
N LYS A 315 -12.50 -22.23 14.61
CA LYS A 315 -11.35 -23.02 14.14
C LYS A 315 -11.30 -23.14 12.62
N THR A 316 -11.53 -22.03 11.92
CA THR A 316 -11.67 -21.95 10.46
C THR A 316 -10.72 -20.92 9.89
N CYS A 317 -10.18 -21.14 8.69
CA CYS A 317 -9.22 -20.22 8.07
C CYS A 317 -9.90 -18.93 7.56
N PRO A 318 -9.59 -17.74 8.12
CA PRO A 318 -10.21 -16.49 7.68
C PRO A 318 -9.72 -16.07 6.29
N TYR A 319 -8.47 -16.38 5.93
CA TYR A 319 -7.88 -15.98 4.65
C TYR A 319 -8.62 -16.57 3.44
N TYR A 320 -9.02 -17.84 3.48
CA TYR A 320 -9.75 -18.47 2.39
C TYR A 320 -11.26 -18.19 2.46
N SER A 321 -11.81 -18.03 3.66
CA SER A 321 -13.23 -17.69 3.82
C SER A 321 -13.54 -16.29 3.30
N THR A 322 -12.72 -15.27 3.58
CA THR A 322 -12.90 -13.92 3.04
C THR A 322 -12.79 -13.88 1.51
N ARG A 323 -11.91 -14.69 0.90
CA ARG A 323 -11.81 -14.77 -0.57
C ARG A 323 -13.05 -15.37 -1.22
N LYS A 324 -13.59 -16.44 -0.64
CA LYS A 324 -14.86 -17.02 -1.11
C LYS A 324 -16.04 -16.05 -0.95
N SER A 325 -15.99 -15.17 0.06
CA SER A 325 -17.02 -14.14 0.27
C SER A 325 -17.01 -13.02 -0.77
N ILE A 326 -15.94 -12.87 -1.57
CA ILE A 326 -15.84 -11.82 -2.62
C ILE A 326 -16.98 -11.98 -3.64
N GLU A 327 -17.31 -13.20 -4.00
CA GLU A 327 -18.37 -13.51 -4.98
C GLU A 327 -19.71 -12.89 -4.57
N ASP A 328 -20.10 -13.05 -3.30
CA ASP A 328 -21.39 -12.61 -2.77
C ASP A 328 -21.32 -11.20 -2.11
N GLY A 329 -20.13 -10.61 -1.95
CA GLY A 329 -19.95 -9.28 -1.36
C GLY A 329 -20.35 -8.15 -2.31
N GLN A 330 -20.96 -7.07 -1.78
CA GLN A 330 -21.31 -5.87 -2.53
C GLN A 330 -20.23 -4.79 -2.47
N VAL A 331 -19.59 -4.64 -1.32
CA VAL A 331 -18.48 -3.71 -1.07
C VAL A 331 -17.25 -4.51 -0.67
N ILE A 332 -16.20 -4.40 -1.45
CA ILE A 332 -14.96 -5.12 -1.21
C ILE A 332 -13.87 -4.12 -0.83
N LEU A 333 -13.32 -4.25 0.38
CA LEU A 333 -12.22 -3.41 0.83
C LEU A 333 -10.90 -4.07 0.51
N VAL A 334 -10.04 -3.39 -0.23
CA VAL A 334 -8.76 -3.96 -0.68
C VAL A 334 -7.61 -2.94 -0.57
N PRO A 335 -6.38 -3.38 -0.26
CA PRO A 335 -5.20 -2.53 -0.41
C PRO A 335 -4.93 -2.23 -1.90
N TYR A 336 -4.28 -1.10 -2.21
CA TYR A 336 -3.89 -0.72 -3.58
C TYR A 336 -3.24 -1.85 -4.37
N ASN A 337 -2.26 -2.54 -3.76
CA ASN A 337 -1.48 -3.59 -4.41
C ASN A 337 -2.34 -4.75 -4.94
N SER A 338 -3.49 -4.99 -4.30
CA SER A 338 -4.39 -6.07 -4.70
C SER A 338 -5.16 -5.76 -5.98
N ILE A 339 -5.38 -4.48 -6.29
CA ILE A 339 -6.08 -4.05 -7.50
C ILE A 339 -5.12 -3.70 -8.63
N LEU A 340 -4.05 -2.98 -8.32
CA LEU A 340 -3.14 -2.44 -9.32
C LEU A 340 -2.29 -3.52 -10.00
N HIS A 341 -1.96 -4.61 -9.29
CA HIS A 341 -1.19 -5.71 -9.83
C HIS A 341 -2.10 -6.79 -10.44
N LYS A 342 -2.08 -6.93 -11.77
CA LYS A 342 -2.98 -7.82 -12.54
C LYS A 342 -3.00 -9.26 -12.02
N ASN A 343 -1.83 -9.90 -11.88
CA ASN A 343 -1.74 -11.28 -11.40
C ASN A 343 -2.30 -11.46 -9.97
N THR A 344 -2.14 -10.44 -9.11
CA THR A 344 -2.70 -10.47 -7.75
C THR A 344 -4.22 -10.35 -7.79
N ARG A 345 -4.75 -9.46 -8.63
CA ARG A 345 -6.18 -9.25 -8.84
C ARG A 345 -6.86 -10.54 -9.31
N GLU A 346 -6.32 -11.18 -10.34
CA GLU A 346 -6.81 -12.46 -10.88
C GLU A 346 -6.73 -13.58 -9.83
N SER A 347 -5.62 -13.71 -9.11
CA SER A 347 -5.46 -14.72 -8.06
C SER A 347 -6.40 -14.54 -6.87
N LEU A 348 -6.95 -13.35 -6.67
CA LEU A 348 -7.95 -13.03 -5.65
C LEU A 348 -9.40 -13.25 -6.13
N GLY A 349 -9.60 -13.50 -7.42
CA GLY A 349 -10.93 -13.55 -8.03
C GLY A 349 -11.62 -12.17 -8.09
N ILE A 350 -10.83 -11.09 -8.17
CA ILE A 350 -11.35 -9.72 -8.29
C ILE A 350 -11.55 -9.41 -9.77
N ASP A 351 -12.80 -9.26 -10.16
CA ASP A 351 -13.20 -8.81 -11.49
C ASP A 351 -13.58 -7.32 -11.44
N ILE A 352 -12.91 -6.50 -12.26
CA ILE A 352 -13.17 -5.06 -12.35
C ILE A 352 -14.22 -4.73 -13.42
N LYS A 353 -14.48 -5.66 -14.34
CA LYS A 353 -15.36 -5.43 -15.49
C LYS A 353 -16.75 -5.00 -15.02
N ASN A 354 -17.20 -3.83 -15.52
CA ASN A 354 -18.49 -3.22 -15.17
C ASN A 354 -18.69 -2.91 -13.67
N ASN A 355 -17.62 -2.92 -12.87
CA ASN A 355 -17.63 -2.60 -11.45
C ASN A 355 -17.11 -1.18 -11.18
N VAL A 356 -17.40 -0.67 -9.99
CA VAL A 356 -16.93 0.65 -9.54
C VAL A 356 -15.65 0.49 -8.72
N LEU A 357 -14.67 1.32 -9.03
CA LEU A 357 -13.41 1.40 -8.29
C LEU A 357 -13.28 2.76 -7.60
N ILE A 358 -13.18 2.78 -6.29
CA ILE A 358 -12.94 3.99 -5.49
C ILE A 358 -11.57 3.87 -4.83
N ILE A 359 -10.67 4.79 -5.12
CA ILE A 359 -9.31 4.84 -4.57
C ILE A 359 -9.21 6.04 -3.64
N ASP A 360 -9.13 5.77 -2.34
CA ASP A 360 -8.95 6.82 -1.33
C ASP A 360 -7.46 7.13 -1.10
N GLU A 361 -7.17 8.39 -0.72
CA GLU A 361 -5.81 8.92 -0.61
C GLU A 361 -4.99 8.72 -1.89
N ALA A 362 -5.63 8.97 -3.04
CA ALA A 362 -5.08 8.72 -4.36
C ALA A 362 -3.93 9.66 -4.76
N HIS A 363 -3.60 10.66 -3.94
CA HIS A 363 -2.51 11.61 -4.21
C HIS A 363 -1.15 10.94 -4.46
N ASN A 364 -0.91 9.73 -3.94
CA ASN A 364 0.31 8.94 -4.15
C ASN A 364 0.13 7.80 -5.18
N LEU A 365 -0.98 7.74 -5.92
CA LEU A 365 -1.31 6.61 -6.79
C LEU A 365 -0.28 6.40 -7.91
N LEU A 366 0.15 7.47 -8.57
CA LEU A 366 1.14 7.41 -9.65
C LEU A 366 2.46 6.81 -9.15
N GLU A 367 2.97 7.32 -8.02
CA GLU A 367 4.17 6.78 -7.40
C GLU A 367 3.98 5.33 -6.91
N ALA A 368 2.80 4.97 -6.43
CA ALA A 368 2.50 3.61 -6.01
C ALA A 368 2.58 2.63 -7.18
N ILE A 369 2.03 2.99 -8.35
CA ILE A 369 2.12 2.18 -9.57
C ILE A 369 3.59 2.07 -10.02
N GLU A 370 4.32 3.18 -10.07
CA GLU A 370 5.73 3.18 -10.46
C GLU A 370 6.57 2.28 -9.53
N ARG A 371 6.39 2.40 -8.21
CA ARG A 371 7.13 1.58 -7.22
C ARG A 371 6.80 0.10 -7.30
N MET A 372 5.54 -0.25 -7.57
CA MET A 372 5.12 -1.66 -7.69
C MET A 372 5.74 -2.35 -8.91
N HIS A 373 5.89 -1.63 -10.01
CA HIS A 373 6.45 -2.15 -11.24
C HIS A 373 7.97 -1.91 -11.36
N SER A 374 8.57 -1.26 -10.36
CA SER A 374 10.02 -1.05 -10.29
C SER A 374 10.67 -2.12 -9.43
N VAL A 375 11.70 -2.78 -9.97
CA VAL A 375 12.43 -3.84 -9.26
C VAL A 375 13.90 -3.47 -9.18
N SER A 376 14.50 -3.69 -8.00
CA SER A 376 15.93 -3.44 -7.78
C SER A 376 16.61 -4.71 -7.28
N ILE A 377 17.71 -5.07 -7.91
CA ILE A 377 18.58 -6.18 -7.48
C ILE A 377 19.97 -5.64 -7.14
N THR A 378 20.53 -6.08 -6.00
CA THR A 378 21.86 -5.65 -5.57
C THR A 378 22.93 -6.67 -5.99
N GLY A 379 24.18 -6.23 -6.07
CA GLY A 379 25.31 -7.12 -6.32
C GLY A 379 25.39 -8.25 -5.29
N LYS A 380 25.02 -7.98 -4.03
CA LYS A 380 24.93 -9.00 -2.97
C LYS A 380 23.90 -10.08 -3.33
N HIS A 381 22.71 -9.72 -3.80
CA HIS A 381 21.68 -10.68 -4.23
C HIS A 381 22.17 -11.56 -5.38
N ILE A 382 22.87 -10.98 -6.37
CA ILE A 382 23.36 -11.71 -7.54
C ILE A 382 24.47 -12.69 -7.13
N LEU A 383 25.44 -12.25 -6.33
CA LEU A 383 26.55 -13.08 -5.86
C LEU A 383 26.08 -14.24 -4.97
N GLN A 384 25.15 -13.98 -4.05
CA GLN A 384 24.57 -15.02 -3.19
C GLN A 384 23.80 -16.07 -4.01
N SER A 385 22.98 -15.64 -4.97
CA SER A 385 22.26 -16.57 -5.84
C SER A 385 23.20 -17.39 -6.72
N LEU A 386 24.25 -16.78 -7.25
CA LEU A 386 25.25 -17.50 -8.04
C LEU A 386 25.97 -18.56 -7.21
N ASN A 387 26.32 -18.25 -5.98
CA ASN A 387 26.97 -19.19 -5.07
C ASN A 387 26.05 -20.36 -4.70
N GLN A 388 24.81 -20.07 -4.28
CA GLN A 388 23.79 -21.08 -3.98
C GLN A 388 23.52 -22.00 -5.18
N LEU A 389 23.39 -21.42 -6.39
CA LEU A 389 23.16 -22.17 -7.62
C LEU A 389 24.34 -23.09 -7.94
N THR A 390 25.56 -22.63 -7.79
CA THR A 390 26.78 -23.40 -8.06
C THR A 390 26.90 -24.59 -7.09
N GLN A 391 26.72 -24.36 -5.80
CA GLN A 391 26.75 -25.42 -4.78
C GLN A 391 25.62 -26.44 -5.01
N TYR A 392 24.42 -25.98 -5.35
CA TYR A 392 23.31 -26.86 -5.67
C TYR A 392 23.59 -27.73 -6.89
N GLN A 393 24.16 -27.17 -7.96
CA GLN A 393 24.55 -27.91 -9.17
C GLN A 393 25.61 -28.95 -8.86
N GLU A 394 26.65 -28.62 -8.08
CA GLU A 394 27.69 -29.54 -7.72
C GLU A 394 27.16 -30.73 -6.91
N LYS A 395 26.33 -30.47 -5.91
CA LYS A 395 25.78 -31.52 -5.03
C LYS A 395 24.87 -32.48 -5.76
N PHE A 396 24.00 -31.99 -6.63
CA PHE A 396 22.98 -32.81 -7.32
C PHE A 396 23.39 -33.18 -8.76
N LYS A 397 24.66 -32.99 -9.16
CA LYS A 397 25.15 -33.20 -10.51
C LYS A 397 24.80 -34.57 -11.10
N SER A 398 24.81 -35.61 -10.27
CA SER A 398 24.56 -37.02 -10.70
C SER A 398 23.07 -37.34 -10.85
N VAL A 399 22.18 -36.51 -10.32
CA VAL A 399 20.73 -36.76 -10.26
C VAL A 399 19.94 -35.82 -11.18
N LEU A 400 20.54 -34.69 -11.56
CA LEU A 400 19.88 -33.71 -12.43
C LEU A 400 19.80 -34.20 -13.86
N THR A 401 18.63 -34.05 -14.51
CA THR A 401 18.45 -34.32 -15.94
C THR A 401 19.19 -33.30 -16.80
N ALA A 402 19.60 -33.68 -18.00
CA ALA A 402 20.32 -32.80 -18.93
C ALA A 402 19.58 -31.49 -19.22
N LYS A 403 18.24 -31.52 -19.30
CA LYS A 403 17.40 -30.34 -19.51
C LYS A 403 17.48 -29.37 -18.34
N ASN A 404 17.39 -29.88 -17.12
CA ASN A 404 17.51 -29.07 -15.91
C ASN A 404 18.91 -28.46 -15.78
N VAL A 405 19.97 -29.22 -16.08
CA VAL A 405 21.34 -28.72 -16.10
C VAL A 405 21.53 -27.59 -17.11
N LEU A 406 20.89 -27.68 -18.30
CA LEU A 406 20.93 -26.62 -19.31
C LEU A 406 20.33 -25.32 -18.77
N HIS A 407 19.11 -25.35 -18.22
CA HIS A 407 18.45 -24.15 -17.67
C HIS A 407 19.19 -23.56 -16.47
N LEU A 408 19.74 -24.41 -15.56
CA LEU A 408 20.57 -23.92 -14.45
C LEU A 408 21.86 -23.27 -14.96
N SER A 409 22.44 -23.79 -16.05
CA SER A 409 23.65 -23.20 -16.69
C SER A 409 23.33 -21.87 -17.35
N GLN A 410 22.16 -21.75 -18.01
CA GLN A 410 21.68 -20.48 -18.58
C GLN A 410 21.45 -19.43 -17.50
N LEU A 411 20.81 -19.81 -16.36
CA LEU A 411 20.65 -18.92 -15.23
C LEU A 411 22.00 -18.46 -14.63
N SER A 412 22.93 -19.40 -14.45
CA SER A 412 24.27 -19.08 -13.99
C SER A 412 25.02 -18.13 -14.92
N PHE A 413 24.84 -18.31 -16.25
CA PHE A 413 25.40 -17.41 -17.26
C PHE A 413 24.80 -16.00 -17.13
N CYS A 414 23.45 -15.85 -17.03
CA CYS A 414 22.81 -14.57 -16.81
C CYS A 414 23.36 -13.86 -15.56
N LEU A 415 23.46 -14.58 -14.43
CA LEU A 415 23.96 -13.99 -13.18
C LEU A 415 25.40 -13.50 -13.31
N LYS A 416 26.26 -14.27 -14.01
CA LYS A 416 27.66 -13.88 -14.29
C LYS A 416 27.73 -12.62 -15.14
N LYS A 417 26.84 -12.46 -16.12
CA LYS A 417 26.79 -11.27 -16.97
C LYS A 417 26.28 -10.05 -16.21
N LEU A 418 25.24 -10.21 -15.37
CA LEU A 418 24.74 -9.12 -14.52
C LEU A 418 25.79 -8.61 -13.54
N ILE A 419 26.59 -9.51 -12.93
CA ILE A 419 27.67 -9.08 -12.04
C ILE A 419 28.81 -8.37 -12.80
N LYS A 420 29.09 -8.77 -14.05
CA LYS A 420 30.06 -8.11 -14.94
C LYS A 420 29.65 -6.66 -15.22
N LEU A 421 28.34 -6.38 -15.39
CA LEU A 421 27.83 -5.01 -15.56
C LEU A 421 28.10 -4.12 -14.33
N LEU A 422 28.08 -4.71 -13.12
CA LEU A 422 28.43 -4.02 -11.87
C LEU A 422 29.96 -3.91 -11.64
N GLY A 423 30.78 -4.30 -12.63
CA GLY A 423 32.25 -4.25 -12.53
C GLY A 423 32.87 -5.39 -11.77
N GLY A 424 32.11 -6.46 -11.50
CA GLY A 424 32.59 -7.66 -10.79
C GLY A 424 32.90 -8.83 -11.72
N THR A 425 33.35 -9.94 -11.11
CA THR A 425 33.56 -11.23 -11.74
C THR A 425 32.81 -12.32 -10.97
N SER A 426 32.71 -13.52 -11.54
CA SER A 426 32.04 -14.66 -10.87
C SER A 426 32.72 -15.12 -9.58
N LYS A 427 33.95 -14.67 -9.31
CA LYS A 427 34.76 -14.98 -8.12
C LYS A 427 34.85 -13.79 -7.16
N SER A 428 34.25 -12.65 -7.50
CA SER A 428 34.26 -11.45 -6.65
C SER A 428 33.48 -11.67 -5.36
N LEU A 429 33.99 -11.06 -4.29
CA LEU A 429 33.33 -10.99 -2.99
C LEU A 429 32.47 -9.71 -2.93
N PRO A 430 31.44 -9.67 -2.07
CA PRO A 430 30.58 -8.48 -1.92
C PRO A 430 31.35 -7.21 -1.55
N ASN A 431 32.47 -7.34 -0.84
CA ASN A 431 33.28 -6.21 -0.38
C ASN A 431 34.38 -5.79 -1.37
N ASP A 432 34.50 -6.46 -2.53
CA ASP A 432 35.46 -6.09 -3.55
C ASP A 432 35.06 -4.77 -4.23
N LYS A 433 36.07 -4.00 -4.66
CA LYS A 433 35.83 -2.77 -5.42
C LYS A 433 35.47 -3.09 -6.88
N PRO A 434 34.51 -2.37 -7.47
CA PRO A 434 34.19 -2.55 -8.87
C PRO A 434 35.32 -2.06 -9.80
N LYS A 435 35.50 -2.70 -10.94
CA LYS A 435 36.50 -2.31 -11.94
C LYS A 435 36.13 -1.04 -12.70
N ASN A 436 34.80 -0.78 -12.87
CA ASN A 436 34.21 0.41 -13.49
C ASN A 436 33.22 1.03 -12.52
N ALA A 437 33.29 2.35 -12.35
CA ALA A 437 32.45 3.09 -11.39
C ALA A 437 31.39 3.97 -12.08
N ASP A 438 31.23 3.87 -13.41
CA ASP A 438 30.32 4.76 -14.14
C ASP A 438 28.87 4.23 -14.09
N ASN A 439 27.98 5.12 -13.75
CA ASN A 439 26.54 4.84 -13.84
C ASN A 439 26.12 4.74 -15.30
N LYS A 440 25.33 3.70 -15.63
CA LYS A 440 24.82 3.47 -16.98
C LYS A 440 23.31 3.44 -16.97
N LEU A 441 22.72 3.88 -18.08
CA LEU A 441 21.28 3.88 -18.32
C LEU A 441 21.03 3.18 -19.66
N PHE A 442 20.08 2.25 -19.66
CA PHE A 442 19.72 1.48 -20.86
C PHE A 442 18.20 1.45 -21.04
N GLY A 443 17.74 1.40 -22.29
CA GLY A 443 16.46 0.86 -22.67
C GLY A 443 16.45 -0.66 -22.48
N LEU A 444 15.28 -1.30 -22.54
CA LEU A 444 15.19 -2.76 -22.33
C LEU A 444 15.99 -3.55 -23.36
N ASP A 445 15.79 -3.28 -24.66
CA ASP A 445 16.48 -3.98 -25.75
C ASP A 445 17.99 -3.73 -25.72
N GLU A 446 18.39 -2.49 -25.45
CA GLU A 446 19.80 -2.13 -25.32
C GLU A 446 20.47 -2.80 -24.14
N PHE A 447 19.72 -2.99 -23.02
CA PHE A 447 20.22 -3.70 -21.85
C PHE A 447 20.50 -5.17 -22.14
N GLU A 448 19.60 -5.89 -22.81
CA GLU A 448 19.79 -7.30 -23.15
C GLU A 448 21.04 -7.52 -23.99
N ILE A 449 21.28 -6.67 -25.00
CA ILE A 449 22.49 -6.68 -25.83
C ILE A 449 23.72 -6.33 -24.99
N SER A 450 23.66 -5.24 -24.22
CA SER A 450 24.81 -4.79 -23.40
C SER A 450 25.17 -5.77 -22.28
N ALA A 451 24.19 -6.50 -21.77
CA ALA A 451 24.37 -7.57 -20.80
C ALA A 451 24.81 -8.89 -21.44
N GLU A 452 24.88 -8.97 -22.78
CA GLU A 452 25.19 -10.20 -23.53
C GLU A 452 24.25 -11.38 -23.14
N ILE A 453 22.96 -11.12 -22.89
CA ILE A 453 21.92 -12.12 -22.54
C ILE A 453 20.86 -12.30 -23.62
N ASP A 454 20.97 -11.56 -24.72
CA ASP A 454 20.07 -11.59 -25.88
C ASP A 454 19.95 -12.98 -26.55
N THR A 455 20.97 -13.83 -26.36
CA THR A 455 20.98 -15.22 -26.88
C THR A 455 20.17 -16.20 -26.03
N ILE A 456 19.70 -15.79 -24.85
CA ILE A 456 18.96 -16.65 -23.92
C ILE A 456 17.46 -16.35 -24.03
N ASN A 457 16.66 -17.40 -24.19
CA ASN A 457 15.21 -17.26 -24.09
C ASN A 457 14.81 -17.04 -22.63
N ILE A 458 14.66 -15.74 -22.25
CA ILE A 458 14.29 -15.34 -20.89
C ILE A 458 12.90 -15.86 -20.50
N PHE A 459 11.97 -16.01 -21.48
CA PHE A 459 10.63 -16.55 -21.24
C PHE A 459 10.68 -18.01 -20.75
N ASP A 460 11.41 -18.87 -21.46
CA ASP A 460 11.57 -20.27 -21.08
C ASP A 460 12.30 -20.42 -19.74
N LEU A 461 13.29 -19.55 -19.51
CA LEU A 461 14.06 -19.55 -18.26
C LEU A 461 13.18 -19.20 -17.06
N ILE A 462 12.34 -18.16 -17.17
CA ILE A 462 11.40 -17.75 -16.11
C ILE A 462 10.35 -18.84 -15.88
N GLU A 463 9.79 -19.39 -16.96
CA GLU A 463 8.84 -20.49 -16.87
C GLU A 463 9.44 -21.69 -16.14
N PHE A 464 10.67 -22.06 -16.49
CA PHE A 464 11.41 -23.11 -15.77
C PHE A 464 11.57 -22.79 -14.29
N ILE A 465 12.06 -21.59 -13.92
CA ILE A 465 12.27 -21.18 -12.51
C ILE A 465 10.95 -21.29 -11.72
N THR A 466 9.86 -20.83 -12.32
CA THR A 466 8.54 -20.79 -11.68
C THR A 466 7.93 -22.19 -11.53
N LYS A 467 7.86 -22.98 -12.64
CA LYS A 467 7.28 -24.33 -12.62
C LYS A 467 8.09 -25.30 -11.76
N SER A 468 9.41 -25.24 -11.82
CA SER A 468 10.29 -26.11 -11.03
C SER A 468 10.40 -25.70 -9.56
N LYS A 469 9.88 -24.49 -9.21
CA LYS A 469 10.03 -23.87 -7.86
C LYS A 469 11.49 -23.78 -7.41
N LEU A 470 12.39 -23.46 -8.36
CA LEU A 470 13.82 -23.43 -8.11
C LEU A 470 14.18 -22.50 -6.93
N ALA A 471 13.59 -21.32 -6.83
CA ALA A 471 13.85 -20.38 -5.75
C ALA A 471 13.54 -20.97 -4.36
N HIS A 472 12.44 -21.74 -4.24
CA HIS A 472 12.10 -22.44 -3.00
C HIS A 472 13.08 -23.58 -2.68
N LYS A 473 13.50 -24.33 -3.70
CA LYS A 473 14.46 -25.43 -3.54
C LYS A 473 15.84 -24.94 -3.14
N LEU A 474 16.34 -23.86 -3.77
CA LEU A 474 17.61 -23.25 -3.39
C LEU A 474 17.58 -22.70 -1.97
N ARG A 475 16.43 -22.17 -1.53
CA ARG A 475 16.27 -21.72 -0.17
C ARG A 475 16.29 -22.89 0.82
N GLY A 476 15.46 -23.94 0.61
CA GLY A 476 15.49 -25.13 1.45
C GLY A 476 16.89 -25.80 1.49
N TYR A 477 17.60 -25.72 0.36
CA TYR A 477 18.99 -26.16 0.29
C TYR A 477 19.90 -25.30 1.18
N ALA A 478 19.79 -23.98 1.13
CA ALA A 478 20.57 -23.06 1.94
C ALA A 478 20.27 -23.21 3.45
N GLU A 479 19.00 -23.44 3.82
CA GLU A 479 18.60 -23.71 5.22
C GLU A 479 19.19 -25.02 5.73
N LYS A 480 19.20 -26.08 4.90
CA LYS A 480 19.69 -27.41 5.31
C LYS A 480 21.21 -27.56 5.29
N TYR A 481 21.88 -26.93 4.33
CA TYR A 481 23.31 -27.12 4.07
C TYR A 481 24.14 -25.83 4.20
N GLY A 482 23.53 -24.68 4.44
CA GLY A 482 24.17 -23.38 4.47
C GLY A 482 25.16 -23.18 5.63
N ASN A 483 25.08 -23.98 6.67
CA ASN A 483 26.02 -23.92 7.81
C ASN A 483 27.38 -24.57 7.54
N GLU A 484 27.56 -25.30 6.45
CA GLU A 484 28.80 -26.02 6.21
C GLU A 484 29.86 -25.23 5.43
N ASN A 485 29.54 -24.16 4.65
CA ASN A 485 30.57 -23.41 3.90
C ASN A 485 30.07 -22.06 3.32
N ILE A 486 29.63 -21.11 4.13
CA ILE A 486 29.25 -19.75 3.62
C ILE A 486 30.41 -18.75 3.80
N VAL A 487 31.43 -19.09 4.48
CA VAL A 487 32.63 -18.25 4.60
C VAL A 487 33.80 -19.02 3.98
N ALA A 488 34.21 -18.63 2.77
CA ALA A 488 35.61 -18.83 2.42
C ALA A 488 36.41 -18.05 3.47
N GLU A 489 36.94 -18.73 4.46
CA GLU A 489 37.86 -18.11 5.40
C GLU A 489 38.93 -17.38 4.57
N PRO A 490 39.16 -16.07 4.82
CA PRO A 490 40.37 -15.45 4.29
C PRO A 490 41.52 -16.29 4.77
N CYS A 491 42.44 -16.67 3.88
CA CYS A 491 43.66 -17.37 4.21
C CYS A 491 44.20 -16.78 5.51
N LYS A 492 44.22 -17.59 6.57
CA LYS A 492 44.88 -17.22 7.83
C LYS A 492 46.36 -17.01 7.50
N GLU A 493 46.75 -15.77 7.25
CA GLU A 493 48.13 -15.39 7.42
C GLU A 493 48.52 -15.78 8.85
N LYS A 494 49.61 -16.55 8.97
CA LYS A 494 50.11 -17.03 10.24
C LYS A 494 50.41 -15.81 11.13
N LYS A 495 49.47 -15.50 12.04
CA LYS A 495 49.68 -14.45 13.03
C LYS A 495 50.87 -14.80 13.91
N GLY A 496 51.83 -13.91 13.94
CA GLY A 496 53.02 -14.09 14.73
C GLY A 496 52.76 -14.07 16.23
N VAL A 497 53.58 -14.73 17.00
CA VAL A 497 53.55 -14.91 18.47
C VAL A 497 53.34 -13.58 19.25
N SER A 498 53.69 -12.44 18.65
CA SER A 498 53.56 -11.11 19.29
C SER A 498 52.09 -10.62 19.45
N GLU A 499 51.16 -11.07 18.59
CA GLU A 499 49.73 -10.71 18.73
C GLU A 499 49.02 -11.62 19.74
N PHE A 500 49.44 -12.85 19.88
CA PHE A 500 48.95 -13.77 20.91
C PHE A 500 49.27 -13.24 22.31
N LEU A 501 50.45 -12.66 22.52
CA LEU A 501 50.84 -12.05 23.79
C LEU A 501 50.06 -10.76 24.11
N LYS A 502 49.66 -9.99 23.11
CA LYS A 502 48.80 -8.80 23.32
C LYS A 502 47.34 -9.16 23.70
N SER A 503 46.88 -10.36 23.31
CA SER A 503 45.52 -10.82 23.68
C SER A 503 45.44 -11.32 25.13
N LEU A 504 46.54 -11.64 25.74
CA LEU A 504 46.64 -12.10 27.14
C LEU A 504 46.74 -10.94 28.16
N GLN A 505 47.02 -9.71 27.72
CA GLN A 505 47.18 -8.53 28.60
C GLN A 505 45.90 -7.68 28.76
N LYS A 506 44.77 -8.05 28.12
CA LYS A 506 43.46 -7.38 28.29
C LYS A 506 42.46 -8.32 28.98
N LYS A 507 42.65 -8.58 30.22
CA LYS A 507 41.62 -8.99 31.16
C LYS A 507 41.51 -7.86 32.18
N ASP A 508 40.42 -7.12 32.11
CA ASP A 508 39.68 -6.55 33.21
C ASP A 508 38.85 -5.35 32.69
N SER A 509 37.62 -5.64 32.38
CA SER A 509 36.44 -4.77 32.60
C SER A 509 35.19 -5.38 31.93
N PRO A 510 34.13 -5.65 32.71
CA PRO A 510 32.97 -6.42 32.23
C PRO A 510 31.83 -5.60 31.56
N GLU A 511 31.97 -4.32 31.26
CA GLU A 511 30.84 -3.48 30.89
C GLU A 511 30.62 -3.19 29.38
N ILE A 512 31.41 -3.77 28.49
CA ILE A 512 31.28 -3.46 27.02
C ILE A 512 30.75 -4.65 26.18
N LYS A 513 30.43 -5.78 26.79
CA LYS A 513 30.06 -6.98 26.02
C LYS A 513 28.54 -7.11 25.71
N GLU A 514 27.65 -6.35 26.34
CA GLU A 514 26.22 -6.44 26.07
C GLU A 514 25.72 -5.62 24.87
N ASN A 515 26.40 -4.52 24.53
CA ASN A 515 25.98 -3.67 23.40
C ASN A 515 26.47 -4.15 22.01
N ILE A 516 27.43 -5.07 21.95
CA ILE A 516 27.91 -5.60 20.65
C ILE A 516 27.08 -6.81 20.21
N LYS A 517 26.53 -7.61 21.14
CA LYS A 517 25.66 -8.73 20.79
C LYS A 517 24.28 -8.34 20.28
N GLN A 518 23.74 -7.19 20.64
CA GLN A 518 22.44 -6.71 20.13
C GLN A 518 22.53 -6.14 18.71
N HIS A 519 23.72 -5.73 18.25
CA HIS A 519 23.92 -5.25 16.88
C HIS A 519 24.28 -6.38 15.89
N GLU A 520 24.85 -7.47 16.36
CA GLU A 520 25.17 -8.64 15.53
C GLU A 520 23.92 -9.52 15.26
N ASP A 521 22.96 -9.58 16.19
CA ASP A 521 21.74 -10.37 16.06
C ASP A 521 20.67 -9.74 15.11
N GLU A 522 20.76 -8.45 14.78
CA GLU A 522 19.85 -7.80 13.81
C GLU A 522 20.35 -7.92 12.35
N ILE A 523 21.63 -8.15 12.12
CA ILE A 523 22.21 -8.24 10.77
C ILE A 523 22.06 -9.64 10.16
N ASP A 524 21.95 -10.70 10.97
CA ASP A 524 21.91 -12.09 10.50
C ASP A 524 20.52 -12.63 10.12
N LYS A 525 19.43 -11.92 10.46
CA LYS A 525 18.06 -12.40 10.16
C LYS A 525 17.58 -12.11 8.74
N ASP A 526 18.24 -11.21 8.02
CA ASP A 526 17.97 -10.94 6.60
C ASP A 526 18.64 -11.93 5.63
N GLN A 527 19.48 -12.82 6.13
CA GLN A 527 20.25 -13.79 5.33
C GLN A 527 19.43 -15.01 4.86
N ILE A 528 18.24 -15.25 5.39
CA ILE A 528 17.47 -16.48 5.14
C ILE A 528 16.50 -16.38 3.94
N THR A 529 16.38 -15.25 3.28
CA THR A 529 15.58 -15.13 2.07
C THR A 529 16.36 -15.59 0.85
N SER A 530 15.78 -16.45 0.02
CA SER A 530 16.42 -16.79 -1.26
C SER A 530 16.46 -15.54 -2.15
N PRO A 531 17.64 -14.97 -2.44
CA PRO A 531 17.78 -13.79 -3.26
C PRO A 531 17.31 -14.04 -4.72
N LEU A 532 17.16 -15.31 -5.11
CA LEU A 532 16.66 -15.68 -6.43
C LEU A 532 15.22 -15.21 -6.68
N PHE A 533 14.38 -15.04 -5.66
CA PHE A 533 13.04 -14.46 -5.85
C PHE A 533 13.09 -13.04 -6.43
N VAL A 534 13.98 -12.19 -5.87
CA VAL A 534 14.13 -10.80 -6.33
C VAL A 534 14.70 -10.76 -7.75
N ILE A 535 15.64 -11.67 -8.05
CA ILE A 535 16.23 -11.81 -9.39
C ILE A 535 15.18 -12.28 -10.39
N THR A 536 14.34 -13.25 -10.04
CA THR A 536 13.24 -13.70 -10.91
C THR A 536 12.30 -12.56 -11.23
N SER A 537 11.89 -11.77 -10.22
CA SER A 537 11.06 -10.59 -10.46
C SER A 537 11.74 -9.55 -11.36
N PHE A 538 13.07 -9.38 -11.26
CA PHE A 538 13.81 -8.52 -12.19
C PHE A 538 13.81 -9.08 -13.62
N LEU A 539 14.04 -10.38 -13.79
CA LEU A 539 13.98 -11.02 -15.11
C LEU A 539 12.56 -10.93 -15.72
N GLU A 540 11.50 -11.00 -14.89
CA GLU A 540 10.12 -10.81 -15.32
C GLU A 540 9.88 -9.42 -15.93
N THR A 541 10.56 -8.38 -15.44
CA THR A 541 10.45 -7.04 -16.03
C THR A 541 11.06 -6.96 -17.42
N LEU A 542 12.08 -7.77 -17.73
CA LEU A 542 12.66 -7.86 -19.06
C LEU A 542 11.72 -8.54 -20.08
N LYS A 543 10.80 -9.39 -19.59
CA LYS A 543 9.79 -10.03 -20.41
C LYS A 543 8.77 -9.04 -20.98
N THR A 544 8.53 -7.92 -20.28
CA THR A 544 7.59 -6.90 -20.68
C THR A 544 8.24 -6.02 -21.76
N LYS A 545 7.91 -6.22 -23.04
CA LYS A 545 8.35 -5.31 -24.11
C LYS A 545 7.72 -3.94 -23.93
N CYS A 546 8.28 -3.14 -23.03
CA CYS A 546 7.79 -1.84 -22.67
C CYS A 546 8.82 -0.78 -23.11
N SER A 547 8.45 0.06 -24.08
CA SER A 547 9.28 1.19 -24.53
C SER A 547 9.54 2.19 -23.40
N ASP A 548 8.69 2.16 -22.36
CA ASP A 548 8.67 3.09 -21.24
C ASP A 548 9.52 2.61 -20.04
N GLY A 549 10.15 1.42 -20.15
CA GLY A 549 11.05 0.88 -19.12
C GLY A 549 12.49 1.38 -19.29
N ARG A 550 13.17 1.64 -18.18
CA ARG A 550 14.59 1.99 -18.13
C ARG A 550 15.30 1.16 -17.09
N ILE A 551 16.52 0.74 -17.39
CA ILE A 551 17.37 0.01 -16.47
C ILE A 551 18.57 0.86 -16.09
N PHE A 552 18.67 1.15 -14.82
CA PHE A 552 19.79 1.82 -14.20
C PHE A 552 20.79 0.78 -13.69
N VAL A 553 22.06 0.94 -14.08
CA VAL A 553 23.18 0.16 -13.58
C VAL A 553 24.05 1.13 -12.79
N VAL A 554 24.06 0.95 -11.47
CA VAL A 554 24.80 1.82 -10.55
C VAL A 554 25.82 0.96 -9.79
N PRO A 555 27.10 1.02 -10.18
CA PRO A 555 28.16 0.42 -9.39
C PRO A 555 28.28 1.13 -8.04
N GLY A 556 28.29 0.37 -6.94
CA GLY A 556 28.49 0.92 -5.61
C GLY A 556 29.95 1.20 -5.29
N THR A 557 30.22 1.61 -4.05
CA THR A 557 31.59 1.70 -3.52
C THR A 557 32.28 0.32 -3.45
N VAL A 558 31.48 -0.72 -3.22
CA VAL A 558 31.79 -2.14 -3.31
C VAL A 558 30.80 -2.84 -4.21
N ILE A 559 31.13 -3.98 -4.77
CA ILE A 559 30.28 -4.73 -5.72
C ILE A 559 28.94 -5.12 -5.07
N GLY A 560 28.96 -5.45 -3.78
CA GLY A 560 27.74 -5.82 -3.05
C GLY A 560 26.71 -4.71 -2.95
N ASP A 561 27.14 -3.46 -2.86
CA ASP A 561 26.28 -2.27 -2.76
C ASP A 561 25.81 -1.75 -4.14
N GLY A 562 26.49 -2.18 -5.21
CA GLY A 562 26.05 -1.91 -6.58
C GLY A 562 24.68 -2.48 -6.84
N TYR A 563 23.85 -1.83 -7.67
CA TYR A 563 22.51 -2.29 -7.98
C TYR A 563 22.12 -2.09 -9.44
N LEU A 564 21.23 -2.96 -9.90
CA LEU A 564 20.51 -2.85 -11.15
C LEU A 564 19.05 -2.55 -10.79
N ARG A 565 18.49 -1.50 -11.37
CA ARG A 565 17.13 -1.10 -11.09
C ARG A 565 16.35 -0.88 -12.38
N PHE A 566 15.27 -1.63 -12.53
CA PHE A 566 14.24 -1.32 -13.51
C PHE A 566 13.30 -0.24 -12.99
N LEU A 567 13.08 0.81 -13.77
CA LEU A 567 12.15 1.90 -13.49
C LEU A 567 11.12 2.00 -14.61
N LEU A 568 9.86 2.01 -14.23
CA LEU A 568 8.74 2.28 -15.13
C LEU A 568 8.53 3.80 -15.21
N LEU A 569 8.63 4.38 -16.42
CA LEU A 569 8.43 5.81 -16.63
C LEU A 569 6.97 6.18 -16.85
N ASN A 570 6.16 5.27 -17.38
CA ASN A 570 4.75 5.48 -17.68
C ASN A 570 3.85 4.61 -16.80
N PRO A 571 3.31 5.13 -15.70
CA PRO A 571 2.40 4.37 -14.83
C PRO A 571 1.06 4.02 -15.51
N ALA A 572 0.65 4.79 -16.53
CA ALA A 572 -0.62 4.61 -17.21
C ALA A 572 -0.72 3.30 -17.99
N SER A 573 0.41 2.76 -18.47
CA SER A 573 0.42 1.49 -19.23
C SER A 573 -0.17 0.33 -18.42
N HIS A 574 0.13 0.27 -17.12
CA HIS A 574 -0.39 -0.75 -16.20
C HIS A 574 -1.78 -0.41 -15.61
N PHE A 575 -2.25 0.80 -15.83
CA PHE A 575 -3.58 1.25 -15.41
C PHE A 575 -4.62 1.20 -16.53
N SER A 576 -4.17 1.01 -17.77
CA SER A 576 -5.00 1.01 -18.99
C SER A 576 -6.12 -0.05 -18.94
N ASP A 577 -5.82 -1.26 -18.48
CA ASP A 577 -6.83 -2.34 -18.37
C ASP A 577 -7.94 -1.92 -17.39
N ILE A 578 -7.57 -1.33 -16.25
CA ILE A 578 -8.51 -0.86 -15.25
C ILE A 578 -9.44 0.23 -15.82
N VAL A 579 -8.89 1.18 -16.57
CA VAL A 579 -9.65 2.28 -17.20
C VAL A 579 -10.64 1.75 -18.25
N LYS A 580 -10.26 0.72 -19.00
CA LYS A 580 -11.09 0.12 -20.03
C LYS A 580 -12.21 -0.75 -19.46
N GLU A 581 -11.93 -1.52 -18.43
CA GLU A 581 -12.84 -2.53 -17.87
C GLU A 581 -13.82 -1.95 -16.85
N ALA A 582 -13.36 -1.00 -16.03
CA ALA A 582 -14.18 -0.43 -14.97
C ALA A 582 -15.35 0.41 -15.51
N ARG A 583 -16.52 0.26 -14.88
CA ARG A 583 -17.67 1.13 -15.11
C ARG A 583 -17.34 2.57 -14.75
N ALA A 584 -16.87 2.80 -13.54
CA ALA A 584 -16.46 4.12 -13.06
C ALA A 584 -15.24 3.99 -12.15
N ILE A 585 -14.39 5.02 -12.17
CA ILE A 585 -13.23 5.11 -11.27
C ILE A 585 -13.29 6.44 -10.56
N VAL A 586 -13.13 6.42 -9.23
CA VAL A 586 -13.09 7.63 -8.40
C VAL A 586 -11.76 7.69 -7.68
N LEU A 587 -10.96 8.69 -7.99
CA LEU A 587 -9.74 9.02 -7.27
C LEU A 587 -10.08 10.09 -6.25
N ALA A 588 -10.05 9.78 -4.96
CA ALA A 588 -10.33 10.72 -3.89
C ALA A 588 -9.08 11.00 -3.05
N GLY A 589 -8.90 12.23 -2.61
CA GLY A 589 -7.77 12.60 -1.75
C GLY A 589 -7.97 13.93 -1.05
N GLY A 590 -7.17 14.17 0.00
CA GLY A 590 -7.17 15.44 0.74
C GLY A 590 -6.43 16.56 0.02
N THR A 591 -5.50 16.22 -0.87
CA THR A 591 -4.65 17.14 -1.65
C THR A 591 -4.42 16.50 -3.02
N MET A 592 -5.30 16.77 -3.97
CA MET A 592 -5.21 16.27 -5.35
C MET A 592 -4.65 17.29 -6.35
N GLU A 593 -4.52 18.55 -5.92
CA GLU A 593 -3.89 19.57 -6.77
C GLU A 593 -2.37 19.35 -6.90
N PRO A 594 -1.83 19.47 -8.13
CA PRO A 594 -2.52 19.80 -9.39
C PRO A 594 -3.19 18.57 -10.04
N MET A 595 -4.52 18.64 -10.24
CA MET A 595 -5.31 17.56 -10.82
C MET A 595 -4.94 17.21 -12.27
N SER A 596 -4.30 18.14 -12.98
CA SER A 596 -3.81 17.95 -14.36
C SER A 596 -2.88 16.74 -14.47
N GLU A 597 -2.11 16.45 -13.43
CA GLU A 597 -1.21 15.31 -13.43
C GLU A 597 -1.95 13.97 -13.52
N PHE A 598 -3.02 13.78 -12.75
CA PHE A 598 -3.86 12.57 -12.83
C PHE A 598 -4.62 12.52 -14.15
N LYS A 599 -5.11 13.67 -14.62
CA LYS A 599 -5.79 13.75 -15.91
C LYS A 599 -4.88 13.35 -17.05
N ASP A 600 -3.69 13.97 -17.16
CA ASP A 600 -2.81 13.85 -18.32
C ASP A 600 -1.95 12.57 -18.24
N GLN A 601 -1.29 12.32 -17.09
CA GLN A 601 -0.34 11.21 -16.95
C GLN A 601 -1.00 9.88 -16.59
N LEU A 602 -2.23 9.86 -16.05
CA LEU A 602 -2.89 8.62 -15.71
C LEU A 602 -4.05 8.32 -16.68
N PHE A 603 -5.10 9.14 -16.70
CA PHE A 603 -6.31 8.82 -17.44
C PHE A 603 -6.15 8.96 -18.96
N LEU A 604 -5.69 10.10 -19.45
CA LEU A 604 -5.51 10.30 -20.89
C LEU A 604 -4.42 9.39 -21.45
N SER A 605 -3.30 9.23 -20.74
CA SER A 605 -2.24 8.30 -21.14
C SER A 605 -2.66 6.84 -21.08
N ALA A 606 -3.64 6.46 -20.24
CA ALA A 606 -4.26 5.13 -20.23
C ALA A 606 -5.32 4.92 -21.32
N GLY A 607 -5.58 5.94 -22.18
CA GLY A 607 -6.53 5.86 -23.28
C GLY A 607 -7.97 6.25 -22.93
N ALA A 608 -8.18 6.97 -21.82
CA ALA A 608 -9.51 7.50 -21.48
C ALA A 608 -9.92 8.64 -22.42
N LYS A 609 -11.22 8.71 -22.75
CA LYS A 609 -11.78 9.85 -23.50
C LYS A 609 -11.89 11.06 -22.57
N PRO A 610 -11.53 12.29 -23.05
CA PRO A 610 -11.59 13.51 -22.23
C PRO A 610 -12.99 13.78 -21.62
N GLU A 611 -14.05 13.44 -22.34
CA GLU A 611 -15.43 13.67 -21.92
C GLU A 611 -15.83 12.78 -20.74
N ARG A 612 -15.13 11.67 -20.54
CA ARG A 612 -15.36 10.76 -19.42
C ARG A 612 -14.67 11.23 -18.13
N ILE A 613 -13.80 12.25 -18.20
CA ILE A 613 -13.02 12.70 -17.04
C ILE A 613 -13.75 13.85 -16.34
N MET A 614 -14.09 13.65 -15.08
CA MET A 614 -14.74 14.63 -14.20
C MET A 614 -13.80 15.05 -13.09
N THR A 615 -13.71 16.34 -12.82
CA THR A 615 -12.91 16.88 -11.71
C THR A 615 -13.83 17.63 -10.74
N PHE A 616 -13.61 17.43 -9.44
CA PHE A 616 -14.33 18.10 -8.37
C PHE A 616 -13.35 18.48 -7.25
N SER A 617 -13.42 19.72 -6.80
CA SER A 617 -12.70 20.21 -5.63
C SER A 617 -13.67 20.99 -4.74
N CYS A 618 -13.67 20.68 -3.45
CA CYS A 618 -14.44 21.43 -2.48
C CYS A 618 -13.54 22.26 -1.57
N ASP A 619 -14.14 23.32 -1.04
CA ASP A 619 -13.50 24.17 -0.03
C ASP A 619 -13.39 23.46 1.33
N HIS A 620 -12.60 24.05 2.23
CA HIS A 620 -12.51 23.56 3.60
C HIS A 620 -13.71 24.02 4.44
N ILE A 621 -14.14 23.19 5.41
CA ILE A 621 -15.22 23.54 6.37
C ILE A 621 -14.83 24.66 7.33
N VAL A 622 -13.53 24.87 7.53
CA VAL A 622 -13.02 25.87 8.49
C VAL A 622 -13.26 27.28 7.95
N PRO A 623 -13.88 28.19 8.76
CA PRO A 623 -14.07 29.57 8.40
C PRO A 623 -12.76 30.30 8.07
N LYS A 624 -12.81 31.27 7.14
CA LYS A 624 -11.64 32.03 6.72
C LYS A 624 -10.92 32.71 7.90
N GLU A 625 -11.67 33.12 8.90
CA GLU A 625 -11.19 33.80 10.12
C GLU A 625 -10.39 32.87 11.05
N ASN A 626 -10.46 31.55 10.82
CA ASN A 626 -9.76 30.55 11.62
C ASN A 626 -8.42 30.12 10.99
N ILE A 627 -8.09 30.63 9.80
CA ILE A 627 -6.85 30.30 9.09
C ILE A 627 -6.17 31.62 8.67
N LEU A 628 -4.87 31.70 8.95
CA LEU A 628 -4.04 32.79 8.44
C LEU A 628 -2.80 32.22 7.76
N THR A 629 -2.61 32.54 6.48
CA THR A 629 -1.42 32.13 5.72
C THR A 629 -0.54 33.32 5.41
N CYS A 630 0.74 33.22 5.81
CA CYS A 630 1.75 34.24 5.55
C CYS A 630 2.91 33.69 4.74
N ILE A 631 3.20 34.31 3.59
CA ILE A 631 4.43 34.08 2.81
C ILE A 631 5.45 35.11 3.25
N LEU A 632 6.50 34.69 3.93
CA LEU A 632 7.59 35.58 4.33
C LEU A 632 8.72 35.57 3.32
N GLN A 633 9.04 36.78 2.82
CA GLN A 633 10.13 36.94 1.86
C GLN A 633 11.46 37.28 2.53
N SER A 634 11.45 37.88 3.72
CA SER A 634 12.65 38.26 4.48
C SER A 634 12.48 38.05 5.99
N GLY A 635 13.58 37.89 6.67
CA GLY A 635 13.64 37.74 8.13
C GLY A 635 13.72 39.06 8.88
N PRO A 636 13.93 38.99 10.24
CA PRO A 636 13.94 40.14 11.15
C PRO A 636 14.98 41.20 10.83
N THR A 637 16.16 40.83 10.26
CA THR A 637 17.22 41.74 9.91
C THR A 637 17.18 42.18 8.43
N GLY A 638 16.16 41.74 7.67
CA GLY A 638 15.98 42.06 6.25
C GLY A 638 16.68 41.11 5.29
N VAL A 639 17.31 40.03 5.77
CA VAL A 639 17.90 39.03 4.89
C VAL A 639 16.78 38.29 4.17
N GLU A 640 16.86 38.25 2.83
CA GLU A 640 15.88 37.54 2.00
C GLU A 640 15.94 36.01 2.22
N PHE A 641 14.80 35.38 2.26
CA PHE A 641 14.67 33.94 2.36
C PHE A 641 14.68 33.29 0.98
N GLU A 642 15.77 32.64 0.66
CA GLU A 642 15.93 31.81 -0.53
C GLU A 642 16.69 30.53 -0.17
N PHE A 643 15.93 29.49 0.25
CA PHE A 643 16.49 28.21 0.69
C PHE A 643 16.69 27.28 -0.51
N ASN A 644 17.66 27.61 -1.37
CA ASN A 644 18.09 26.75 -2.46
C ASN A 644 19.32 25.90 -2.07
N TYR A 645 19.72 24.95 -2.92
CA TYR A 645 20.86 24.08 -2.64
C TYR A 645 22.19 24.84 -2.46
N GLN A 646 22.38 25.95 -3.19
CA GLN A 646 23.59 26.78 -3.14
C GLN A 646 23.71 27.52 -1.79
N ASN A 647 22.57 27.99 -1.26
CA ASN A 647 22.50 28.72 0.01
C ASN A 647 22.40 27.83 1.23
N ARG A 648 22.45 26.49 1.08
CA ARG A 648 22.22 25.53 2.16
C ARG A 648 23.14 25.72 3.38
N GLN A 649 24.41 26.12 3.15
CA GLN A 649 25.40 26.33 4.19
C GLN A 649 25.63 27.81 4.54
N ASN A 650 24.79 28.71 4.03
CA ASN A 650 24.90 30.12 4.31
C ASN A 650 24.54 30.43 5.77
N THR A 651 25.55 30.71 6.60
CA THR A 651 25.43 30.96 8.04
C THR A 651 24.52 32.15 8.33
N LYS A 652 24.54 33.21 7.50
CA LYS A 652 23.66 34.38 7.66
C LYS A 652 22.20 34.00 7.51
N LEU A 653 21.89 33.12 6.54
CA LEU A 653 20.53 32.63 6.31
C LEU A 653 20.06 31.70 7.44
N LEU A 654 20.95 30.84 7.99
CA LEU A 654 20.66 29.98 9.13
C LEU A 654 20.41 30.78 10.41
N ASP A 655 21.21 31.83 10.65
CA ASP A 655 21.01 32.76 11.77
C ASP A 655 19.68 33.49 11.67
N GLU A 656 19.34 33.94 10.46
CA GLU A 656 18.09 34.65 10.21
C GLU A 656 16.87 33.79 10.37
N LEU A 657 16.94 32.51 9.96
CA LEU A 657 15.93 31.52 10.23
C LEU A 657 15.79 31.27 11.73
N GLY A 658 16.90 31.14 12.45
CA GLY A 658 16.90 30.97 13.89
C GLY A 658 16.24 32.14 14.64
N ARG A 659 16.58 33.39 14.27
CA ARG A 659 15.95 34.60 14.83
C ARG A 659 14.46 34.64 14.52
N THR A 660 14.06 34.24 13.32
CA THR A 660 12.66 34.14 12.90
C THR A 660 11.91 33.15 13.80
N LEU A 661 12.46 31.95 14.00
CA LEU A 661 11.85 30.92 14.86
C LEU A 661 11.72 31.39 16.32
N VAL A 662 12.72 32.08 16.90
CA VAL A 662 12.64 32.67 18.24
C VAL A 662 11.49 33.65 18.34
N ASN A 663 11.35 34.56 17.38
CA ASN A 663 10.28 35.55 17.39
C ASN A 663 8.90 34.91 17.24
N LEU A 664 8.76 33.91 16.35
CA LEU A 664 7.51 33.17 16.17
C LEU A 664 7.13 32.35 17.42
N CYS A 665 8.11 31.74 18.12
CA CYS A 665 7.87 31.03 19.37
C CYS A 665 7.36 31.94 20.51
N ASN A 666 7.64 33.24 20.47
CA ASN A 666 7.13 34.20 21.46
C ASN A 666 5.65 34.57 21.21
N ILE A 667 5.19 34.50 19.96
CA ILE A 667 3.86 34.96 19.55
C ILE A 667 2.87 33.79 19.50
N ILE A 668 3.30 32.64 18.98
CA ILE A 668 2.44 31.49 18.74
C ILE A 668 2.26 30.68 20.02
N PRO A 669 1.03 30.44 20.46
CA PRO A 669 0.75 29.57 21.61
C PRO A 669 0.91 28.10 21.26
N ALA A 670 0.91 27.22 22.25
CA ALA A 670 0.81 25.77 22.15
C ALA A 670 1.83 25.13 21.16
N GLY A 671 1.39 24.31 20.21
CA GLY A 671 2.24 23.54 19.29
C GLY A 671 2.65 24.29 18.02
N ILE A 672 3.93 24.18 17.65
CA ILE A 672 4.49 24.65 16.38
C ILE A 672 5.14 23.47 15.69
N VAL A 673 4.81 23.25 14.42
CA VAL A 673 5.45 22.23 13.59
C VAL A 673 6.25 22.90 12.48
N VAL A 674 7.55 22.59 12.39
CA VAL A 674 8.48 23.17 11.41
C VAL A 674 8.90 22.07 10.44
N PHE A 675 8.49 22.17 9.19
CA PHE A 675 8.90 21.26 8.12
C PHE A 675 10.15 21.77 7.40
N LEU A 676 11.18 20.93 7.39
CA LEU A 676 12.49 21.18 6.77
C LEU A 676 12.68 20.31 5.52
N PRO A 677 13.49 20.73 4.52
CA PRO A 677 13.58 20.03 3.24
C PRO A 677 14.19 18.62 3.30
N SER A 678 15.04 18.32 4.29
CA SER A 678 15.69 17.02 4.44
C SER A 678 16.26 16.80 5.84
N TYR A 679 16.46 15.55 6.26
CA TYR A 679 17.12 15.20 7.53
C TYR A 679 18.53 15.80 7.65
N SER A 680 19.32 15.80 6.58
CA SER A 680 20.67 16.39 6.59
C SER A 680 20.64 17.92 6.76
N TYR A 681 19.59 18.59 6.28
CA TYR A 681 19.42 20.03 6.50
C TYR A 681 18.94 20.31 7.93
N GLU A 682 18.10 19.47 8.47
CA GLU A 682 17.65 19.53 9.86
C GLU A 682 18.82 19.40 10.84
N GLU A 683 19.68 18.39 10.64
CA GLU A 683 20.87 18.20 11.46
C GLU A 683 21.84 19.41 11.38
N LEU A 684 22.05 19.93 10.17
CA LEU A 684 22.89 21.11 9.95
C LEU A 684 22.32 22.34 10.66
N LEU A 685 21.01 22.59 10.53
CA LEU A 685 20.33 23.70 11.18
C LEU A 685 20.42 23.59 12.70
N ILE A 686 20.05 22.46 13.27
CA ILE A 686 20.05 22.27 14.73
C ILE A 686 21.44 22.45 15.31
N LYS A 687 22.47 21.85 14.70
CA LYS A 687 23.87 22.01 15.10
C LYS A 687 24.31 23.48 15.09
N HIS A 688 23.92 24.23 14.05
CA HIS A 688 24.23 25.67 13.93
C HIS A 688 23.52 26.49 15.01
N LEU A 689 22.20 26.24 15.24
CA LEU A 689 21.41 26.93 16.26
C LEU A 689 21.88 26.61 17.70
N GLU A 690 22.40 25.43 17.92
CA GLU A 690 22.99 24.97 19.18
C GLU A 690 24.29 25.74 19.47
N THR A 691 25.19 25.76 18.47
CA THR A 691 26.47 26.46 18.55
C THR A 691 26.31 27.96 18.83
N ASN A 692 25.29 28.60 18.24
CA ASN A 692 25.02 30.03 18.38
C ASN A 692 24.11 30.37 19.58
N GLY A 693 23.76 29.38 20.41
CA GLY A 693 22.89 29.56 21.60
C GLY A 693 21.43 29.96 21.27
N ILE A 694 21.04 29.93 19.99
CA ILE A 694 19.67 30.27 19.56
C ILE A 694 18.70 29.16 19.98
N LEU A 695 19.12 27.90 19.95
CA LEU A 695 18.31 26.77 20.37
C LEU A 695 17.92 26.89 21.86
N ALA A 696 18.83 27.34 22.72
CA ALA A 696 18.55 27.62 24.12
C ALA A 696 17.47 28.70 24.29
N LYS A 697 17.51 29.78 23.46
CA LYS A 697 16.47 30.83 23.51
C LYS A 697 15.08 30.29 23.10
N ILE A 698 15.00 29.41 22.13
CA ILE A 698 13.76 28.70 21.76
C ILE A 698 13.31 27.83 22.93
N GLY A 699 14.25 27.10 23.57
CA GLY A 699 13.99 26.21 24.71
C GLY A 699 13.41 26.91 25.93
N LEU A 700 13.64 28.23 26.12
CA LEU A 700 13.03 29.03 27.17
C LEU A 700 11.50 29.12 27.01
N LYS A 701 10.97 29.09 25.80
CA LYS A 701 9.55 29.27 25.49
C LYS A 701 8.85 28.00 25.07
N LYS A 702 9.54 27.10 24.33
CA LYS A 702 8.99 25.88 23.75
C LYS A 702 9.85 24.69 24.12
N THR A 703 9.21 23.56 24.46
CA THR A 703 9.94 22.30 24.55
C THR A 703 10.25 21.82 23.13
N ILE A 704 11.51 21.43 22.87
CA ILE A 704 12.01 21.12 21.52
C ILE A 704 11.92 19.61 21.28
N PHE A 705 11.32 19.24 20.17
CA PHE A 705 11.23 17.85 19.67
C PHE A 705 11.77 17.77 18.27
N ARG A 706 12.29 16.59 17.90
CA ARG A 706 12.83 16.28 16.56
C ARG A 706 12.21 15.01 16.04
N GLU A 707 12.04 14.93 14.73
CA GLU A 707 11.54 13.73 14.06
C GLU A 707 12.53 12.58 14.21
N PRO A 708 12.10 11.39 14.69
CA PRO A 708 13.00 10.24 14.81
C PRO A 708 13.21 9.56 13.46
N LYS A 709 14.43 9.07 13.24
CA LYS A 709 14.76 8.27 12.03
C LYS A 709 14.08 6.90 12.05
N SER A 710 13.77 6.33 13.23
CA SER A 710 13.08 5.05 13.39
C SER A 710 11.56 5.23 13.47
N SER A 711 10.81 4.36 12.74
CA SER A 711 9.33 4.37 12.80
C SER A 711 8.78 3.94 14.17
N THR A 712 9.51 3.13 14.91
CA THR A 712 9.09 2.64 16.23
C THR A 712 9.03 3.74 17.30
N GLN A 713 9.81 4.81 17.14
CA GLN A 713 9.89 5.92 18.09
C GLN A 713 8.91 7.06 17.78
N VAL A 714 8.22 7.03 16.64
CA VAL A 714 7.34 8.12 16.19
C VAL A 714 6.20 8.37 17.17
N ASN A 715 5.50 7.31 17.60
CA ASN A 715 4.38 7.43 18.53
C ASN A 715 4.83 8.00 19.89
N LEU A 716 5.96 7.55 20.39
CA LEU A 716 6.52 8.04 21.66
C LEU A 716 6.86 9.54 21.59
N VAL A 717 7.45 10.01 20.49
CA VAL A 717 7.76 11.43 20.30
C VAL A 717 6.49 12.27 20.27
N LEU A 718 5.43 11.78 19.63
CA LEU A 718 4.14 12.47 19.55
C LEU A 718 3.41 12.53 20.88
N GLU A 719 3.41 11.44 21.65
CA GLU A 719 2.85 11.42 23.00
C GLU A 719 3.56 12.43 23.89
N ASN A 720 4.89 12.43 23.88
CA ASN A 720 5.70 13.39 24.64
C ASN A 720 5.48 14.85 24.18
N PHE A 721 5.32 15.08 22.87
CA PHE A 721 4.99 16.38 22.30
C PHE A 721 3.61 16.85 22.78
N SER A 722 2.60 16.00 22.70
CA SER A 722 1.25 16.28 23.19
C SER A 722 1.23 16.57 24.71
N ASP A 723 1.90 15.75 25.47
CA ASP A 723 2.01 15.91 26.92
C ASP A 723 2.70 17.22 27.33
N SER A 724 3.77 17.58 26.61
CA SER A 724 4.49 18.83 26.84
C SER A 724 3.64 20.07 26.53
N ILE A 725 2.68 19.99 25.64
CA ILE A 725 1.75 21.08 25.34
C ILE A 725 0.67 21.16 26.40
N LYS A 726 0.06 20.03 26.79
CA LYS A 726 -1.00 19.97 27.81
C LYS A 726 -0.52 20.36 29.19
N LYS A 727 0.72 20.01 29.55
CA LYS A 727 1.35 20.25 30.84
C LYS A 727 2.23 21.52 30.87
N ALA A 728 2.12 22.39 29.84
CA ALA A 728 2.95 23.59 29.74
C ALA A 728 2.71 24.56 30.89
N VAL A 729 3.75 24.82 31.71
CA VAL A 729 3.76 25.78 32.83
C VAL A 729 4.70 26.94 32.50
N LYS A 730 4.26 28.17 32.76
CA LYS A 730 5.08 29.38 32.52
C LYS A 730 6.50 29.22 33.12
N PRO A 731 7.56 29.57 32.39
CA PRO A 731 7.59 30.45 31.21
C PRO A 731 7.34 29.77 29.85
N LYS A 732 7.23 28.43 29.80
CA LYS A 732 6.97 27.69 28.57
C LYS A 732 5.51 27.84 28.14
N THR A 733 5.32 28.06 26.86
CA THR A 733 4.01 28.31 26.21
C THR A 733 3.57 27.14 25.31
N GLY A 734 4.27 25.99 25.34
CA GLY A 734 4.00 24.80 24.51
C GLY A 734 5.28 24.14 24.01
N ALA A 735 5.20 23.56 22.84
CA ALA A 735 6.29 22.80 22.24
C ALA A 735 6.51 23.16 20.75
N ILE A 736 7.72 22.91 20.25
CA ILE A 736 8.09 23.00 18.84
C ILE A 736 8.64 21.66 18.36
N LEU A 737 8.15 21.20 17.21
CA LEU A 737 8.56 19.95 16.58
C LEU A 737 9.24 20.24 15.25
N PHE A 738 10.50 19.85 15.12
CA PHE A 738 11.23 19.87 13.85
C PHE A 738 10.97 18.56 13.11
N SER A 739 10.36 18.65 11.93
CA SER A 739 9.98 17.53 11.06
C SER A 739 10.57 17.72 9.67
N VAL A 740 10.57 16.66 8.87
CA VAL A 740 11.12 16.67 7.52
C VAL A 740 9.99 16.44 6.51
N VAL A 741 10.00 17.22 5.42
CA VAL A 741 9.04 17.05 4.31
C VAL A 741 9.21 15.66 3.69
N GLY A 742 8.12 14.89 3.53
CA GLY A 742 8.18 13.50 3.10
C GLY A 742 8.72 12.53 4.16
N GLY A 743 8.94 13.01 5.39
CA GLY A 743 9.33 12.19 6.53
C GLY A 743 8.13 11.45 7.14
N LYS A 744 8.39 10.65 8.17
CA LYS A 744 7.38 9.79 8.81
C LYS A 744 6.27 10.56 9.52
N LEU A 745 6.58 11.77 10.01
CA LEU A 745 5.65 12.68 10.66
C LEU A 745 4.85 13.53 9.67
N SER A 746 5.34 13.69 8.45
CA SER A 746 4.62 14.40 7.39
C SER A 746 3.49 13.56 6.77
N GLU A 747 3.52 12.23 6.90
CA GLU A 747 2.51 11.32 6.38
C GLU A 747 1.70 10.67 7.52
N GLY A 748 0.37 10.76 7.46
CA GLY A 748 -0.53 9.96 8.33
C GLY A 748 -0.80 10.50 9.75
N LEU A 749 -0.19 11.60 10.20
CA LEU A 749 -0.37 12.16 11.53
C LEU A 749 -1.21 13.42 11.55
N ASN A 750 -1.92 13.64 12.65
CA ASN A 750 -2.83 14.74 12.84
C ASN A 750 -2.29 15.70 13.90
N PHE A 751 -2.12 16.96 13.53
CA PHE A 751 -1.78 18.03 14.45
C PHE A 751 -3.02 18.92 14.68
N SER A 752 -4.10 18.35 15.26
CA SER A 752 -5.33 19.10 15.54
C SER A 752 -5.17 19.97 16.80
N ASP A 753 -5.98 21.01 16.89
CA ASP A 753 -6.11 21.85 18.06
C ASP A 753 -4.77 22.44 18.53
N ASP A 754 -4.44 22.28 19.81
CA ASP A 754 -3.22 22.83 20.40
C ASP A 754 -1.93 22.17 19.90
N LEU A 755 -1.99 21.04 19.21
CA LEU A 755 -0.81 20.39 18.64
C LEU A 755 -0.26 21.13 17.40
N GLY A 756 -1.13 21.80 16.63
CA GLY A 756 -0.78 22.44 15.35
C GLY A 756 -1.24 23.89 15.21
N ARG A 757 -1.02 24.73 16.20
CA ARG A 757 -1.37 26.17 16.12
C ARG A 757 -0.61 26.92 15.04
N CYS A 758 0.55 26.41 14.65
CA CYS A 758 1.28 26.92 13.49
C CYS A 758 2.04 25.81 12.77
N VAL A 759 1.91 25.81 11.44
CA VAL A 759 2.73 25.02 10.52
C VAL A 759 3.67 25.95 9.79
N ILE A 760 4.98 25.71 9.91
CA ILE A 760 6.03 26.48 9.25
C ILE A 760 6.69 25.58 8.21
N VAL A 761 6.72 26.00 6.93
CA VAL A 761 7.45 25.31 5.87
C VAL A 761 8.66 26.13 5.48
N VAL A 762 9.85 25.56 5.64
CA VAL A 762 11.13 26.22 5.38
C VAL A 762 11.63 25.83 3.98
N GLY A 763 11.74 26.83 3.12
CA GLY A 763 12.18 26.65 1.72
C GLY A 763 11.17 25.87 0.87
N MET A 764 11.59 25.57 -0.34
CA MET A 764 10.81 24.74 -1.27
C MET A 764 11.49 23.37 -1.40
N PRO A 765 10.83 22.26 -0.99
CA PRO A 765 11.42 20.93 -0.94
C PRO A 765 11.46 20.26 -2.33
N TYR A 766 12.24 20.85 -3.25
CA TYR A 766 12.46 20.25 -4.57
C TYR A 766 13.19 18.92 -4.46
N PRO A 767 12.78 17.87 -5.20
CA PRO A 767 13.55 16.65 -5.33
C PRO A 767 14.95 16.90 -5.86
N ASN A 768 15.88 15.98 -5.60
CA ASN A 768 17.25 16.12 -6.06
C ASN A 768 17.34 16.06 -7.59
N ILE A 769 17.53 17.21 -8.24
CA ILE A 769 17.62 17.30 -9.71
C ILE A 769 18.78 16.51 -10.33
N LYS A 770 19.80 16.15 -9.53
CA LYS A 770 20.92 15.31 -9.98
C LYS A 770 20.59 13.80 -9.95
N SER A 771 19.42 13.41 -9.46
CA SER A 771 18.96 12.02 -9.55
C SER A 771 18.78 11.64 -11.02
N LEU A 772 19.46 10.60 -11.46
CA LEU A 772 19.33 10.06 -12.82
C LEU A 772 17.89 9.65 -13.14
N GLU A 773 17.21 9.08 -12.15
CA GLU A 773 15.81 8.64 -12.27
C GLU A 773 14.88 9.84 -12.57
N LEU A 774 15.07 10.94 -11.82
CA LEU A 774 14.30 12.14 -12.01
C LEU A 774 14.58 12.81 -13.36
N GLN A 775 15.86 12.87 -13.76
CA GLN A 775 16.25 13.43 -15.04
C GLN A 775 15.65 12.65 -16.21
N GLU A 776 15.69 11.33 -16.14
CA GLU A 776 15.11 10.48 -17.19
C GLU A 776 13.58 10.59 -17.23
N LYS A 777 12.93 10.67 -16.06
CA LYS A 777 11.47 10.93 -15.97
C LYS A 777 11.10 12.26 -16.60
N MET A 778 11.83 13.32 -16.28
CA MET A 778 11.61 14.66 -16.86
C MET A 778 11.84 14.68 -18.37
N LYS A 779 12.88 13.98 -18.85
CA LYS A 779 13.18 13.83 -20.27
C LYS A 779 12.03 13.07 -20.98
N TYR A 780 11.61 11.95 -20.43
CA TYR A 780 10.51 11.15 -20.94
C TYR A 780 9.22 12.00 -21.09
N LEU A 781 8.84 12.72 -20.04
CA LEU A 781 7.66 13.59 -20.06
C LEU A 781 7.76 14.70 -21.10
N LYS A 782 8.95 15.28 -21.29
CA LYS A 782 9.21 16.30 -22.30
C LYS A 782 9.04 15.76 -23.73
N GLU A 783 9.44 14.51 -23.97
CA GLU A 783 9.40 13.86 -25.27
C GLU A 783 8.01 13.32 -25.62
N ASN A 784 7.27 12.79 -24.64
CA ASN A 784 6.02 12.05 -24.87
C ASN A 784 4.74 12.83 -24.53
N VAL A 785 4.82 13.91 -23.72
CA VAL A 785 3.63 14.70 -23.35
C VAL A 785 3.69 16.10 -23.98
N ASN A 786 4.62 16.95 -23.54
CA ASN A 786 4.87 18.26 -24.13
C ASN A 786 6.22 18.83 -23.66
N SER A 787 6.73 19.86 -24.36
CA SER A 787 8.05 20.44 -24.10
C SER A 787 8.27 20.93 -22.66
N ASN A 788 7.22 21.32 -21.95
CA ASN A 788 7.28 21.85 -20.58
C ASN A 788 6.90 20.81 -19.52
N ALA A 789 6.41 19.61 -19.90
CA ALA A 789 5.87 18.63 -18.97
C ALA A 789 6.89 18.20 -17.90
N GLY A 790 8.16 18.05 -18.26
CA GLY A 790 9.23 17.71 -17.31
C GLY A 790 9.43 18.78 -16.23
N SER A 791 9.42 20.07 -16.63
CA SER A 791 9.56 21.18 -15.68
C SER A 791 8.32 21.32 -14.80
N ILE A 792 7.13 21.13 -15.35
CA ILE A 792 5.86 21.13 -14.61
C ILE A 792 5.85 20.00 -13.59
N PHE A 793 6.26 18.79 -13.98
CA PHE A 793 6.36 17.64 -13.08
C PHE A 793 7.29 17.92 -11.89
N TYR A 794 8.46 18.51 -12.15
CA TYR A 794 9.43 18.87 -11.11
C TYR A 794 8.86 19.89 -10.11
N GLU A 795 8.16 20.88 -10.61
CA GLU A 795 7.48 21.89 -9.81
C GLU A 795 6.31 21.31 -9.02
N ASN A 796 5.48 20.49 -9.66
CA ASN A 796 4.35 19.83 -9.03
C ASN A 796 4.79 18.89 -7.89
N SER A 797 5.89 18.17 -8.07
CA SER A 797 6.45 17.31 -7.02
C SER A 797 6.82 18.10 -5.76
N CYS A 798 7.38 19.30 -5.93
CA CYS A 798 7.66 20.22 -4.83
C CYS A 798 6.37 20.70 -4.16
N MET A 799 5.43 21.22 -4.95
CA MET A 799 4.20 21.83 -4.41
C MET A 799 3.27 20.80 -3.76
N LYS A 800 3.20 19.57 -4.25
CA LYS A 800 2.49 18.48 -3.59
C LYS A 800 3.02 18.23 -2.17
N ALA A 801 4.34 18.16 -2.02
CA ALA A 801 4.96 17.97 -0.72
C ALA A 801 4.67 19.12 0.24
N VAL A 802 4.67 20.35 -0.25
CA VAL A 802 4.25 21.55 0.52
C VAL A 802 2.79 21.48 0.92
N ASN A 803 1.89 21.15 -0.02
CA ASN A 803 0.46 21.07 0.22
C ASN A 803 0.11 19.96 1.23
N GLN A 804 0.84 18.84 1.22
CA GLN A 804 0.70 17.80 2.26
C GLN A 804 1.06 18.31 3.65
N CYS A 805 2.15 19.10 3.77
CA CYS A 805 2.52 19.70 5.07
C CYS A 805 1.46 20.70 5.55
N ILE A 806 0.98 21.56 4.65
CA ILE A 806 -0.07 22.55 4.94
C ILE A 806 -1.38 21.86 5.38
N GLY A 807 -1.77 20.79 4.71
CA GLY A 807 -2.97 20.01 5.01
C GLY A 807 -3.03 19.40 6.42
N ARG A 808 -1.94 19.52 7.20
CA ARG A 808 -1.89 19.11 8.61
C ARG A 808 -2.32 20.20 9.58
N ALA A 809 -2.54 21.43 9.12
CA ALA A 809 -2.74 22.60 9.97
C ALA A 809 -4.10 22.63 10.68
N VAL A 810 -5.18 22.18 10.06
CA VAL A 810 -6.56 22.23 10.59
C VAL A 810 -7.34 20.95 10.31
N ARG A 811 -8.32 20.62 11.18
CA ARG A 811 -9.05 19.34 11.13
C ARG A 811 -10.56 19.42 11.24
N HIS A 812 -11.12 20.38 11.95
CA HIS A 812 -12.55 20.50 12.19
C HIS A 812 -12.98 21.97 12.18
N ILE A 813 -14.26 22.23 12.07
CA ILE A 813 -14.85 23.56 11.85
C ILE A 813 -14.45 24.59 12.93
N ASN A 814 -14.24 24.15 14.16
CA ASN A 814 -13.86 25.00 15.30
C ASN A 814 -12.35 25.13 15.48
N ASP A 815 -11.56 24.43 14.67
CA ASP A 815 -10.09 24.49 14.74
C ASP A 815 -9.57 25.79 14.13
N TYR A 816 -8.40 26.24 14.62
CA TYR A 816 -7.73 27.41 14.04
C TYR A 816 -6.22 27.20 14.01
N SER A 817 -5.60 27.67 12.94
CA SER A 817 -4.14 27.56 12.79
C SER A 817 -3.57 28.62 11.88
N THR A 818 -2.25 28.78 11.91
CA THR A 818 -1.52 29.65 11.02
C THR A 818 -0.54 28.85 10.17
N VAL A 819 -0.37 29.25 8.91
CA VAL A 819 0.60 28.67 7.99
C VAL A 819 1.63 29.74 7.63
N VAL A 820 2.91 29.43 7.83
CA VAL A 820 4.01 30.32 7.52
C VAL A 820 4.94 29.68 6.52
N LEU A 821 5.01 30.24 5.30
CA LEU A 821 5.86 29.76 4.21
C LEU A 821 7.10 30.65 4.11
N LEU A 822 8.25 30.08 4.47
CA LEU A 822 9.52 30.81 4.54
C LEU A 822 10.32 30.61 3.25
N ASP A 823 10.00 31.34 2.21
CA ASP A 823 10.79 31.49 0.98
C ASP A 823 10.12 32.50 0.07
N ARG A 824 10.93 33.42 -0.53
CA ARG A 824 10.43 34.46 -1.46
C ARG A 824 9.75 33.89 -2.70
N ARG A 825 10.15 32.71 -3.15
CA ARG A 825 9.65 32.05 -4.36
C ARG A 825 8.17 31.68 -4.28
N TYR A 826 7.61 31.48 -3.07
CA TYR A 826 6.18 31.20 -2.89
C TYR A 826 5.27 32.34 -3.37
N ALA A 827 5.76 33.57 -3.39
CA ALA A 827 4.98 34.71 -3.88
C ALA A 827 4.50 34.54 -5.34
N ASN A 828 5.28 33.82 -6.15
CA ASN A 828 4.96 33.55 -7.55
C ASN A 828 4.24 32.20 -7.74
N LYS A 829 4.05 31.42 -6.67
CA LYS A 829 3.48 30.06 -6.70
C LYS A 829 2.16 29.93 -5.94
N GLN A 830 1.50 31.03 -5.63
CA GLN A 830 0.25 31.05 -4.87
C GLN A 830 -0.84 30.18 -5.52
N LYS A 831 -0.91 30.15 -6.86
CA LYS A 831 -1.89 29.35 -7.62
C LYS A 831 -1.72 27.84 -7.46
N ALA A 832 -0.56 27.37 -7.03
CA ALA A 832 -0.28 25.96 -6.80
C ALA A 832 -0.59 25.51 -5.34
N LEU A 833 -1.02 26.45 -4.48
CA LEU A 833 -1.52 26.15 -3.14
C LEU A 833 -3.00 25.73 -3.19
N PRO A 834 -3.51 24.96 -2.21
CA PRO A 834 -4.93 24.61 -2.13
C PRO A 834 -5.83 25.84 -2.07
N GLY A 835 -7.02 25.78 -2.67
CA GLY A 835 -7.94 26.93 -2.77
C GLY A 835 -8.27 27.57 -1.42
N TRP A 836 -8.48 26.77 -0.38
CA TRP A 836 -8.77 27.23 0.98
C TRP A 836 -7.59 27.97 1.64
N ILE A 837 -6.35 27.72 1.22
CA ILE A 837 -5.16 28.47 1.62
C ILE A 837 -5.02 29.75 0.83
N GLN A 838 -5.27 29.70 -0.50
CA GLN A 838 -5.17 30.89 -1.37
C GLN A 838 -6.03 32.05 -0.86
N ARG A 839 -7.27 31.77 -0.38
CA ARG A 839 -8.21 32.80 0.14
C ARG A 839 -7.69 33.53 1.38
N THR A 840 -6.76 32.95 2.15
CA THR A 840 -6.23 33.51 3.40
C THR A 840 -4.75 33.90 3.27
N CYS A 841 -4.18 33.72 2.08
CA CYS A 841 -2.77 33.91 1.80
C CYS A 841 -2.42 35.40 1.68
N SER A 842 -1.39 35.83 2.41
CA SER A 842 -0.85 37.18 2.34
C SER A 842 0.66 37.15 2.15
N VAL A 843 1.16 37.87 1.15
CA VAL A 843 2.62 38.05 0.94
C VAL A 843 3.12 39.12 1.86
N GLN A 844 4.09 38.82 2.67
CA GLN A 844 4.72 39.72 3.64
C GLN A 844 6.18 40.02 3.22
N PRO A 845 6.44 41.13 2.54
CA PRO A 845 7.80 41.46 2.12
C PRO A 845 8.73 41.69 3.32
N LYS A 846 8.20 42.23 4.41
CA LYS A 846 8.94 42.51 5.64
C LYS A 846 8.43 41.65 6.81
N PHE A 847 9.35 41.20 7.64
CA PHE A 847 9.05 40.36 8.82
C PHE A 847 8.05 41.02 9.79
N SER A 848 8.13 42.34 9.99
CA SER A 848 7.25 43.06 10.89
C SER A 848 5.76 42.95 10.55
N GLY A 849 5.43 42.91 9.26
CA GLY A 849 4.04 42.70 8.81
C GLY A 849 3.48 41.35 9.21
N ALA A 850 4.27 40.31 9.06
CA ALA A 850 3.87 38.97 9.47
C ALA A 850 3.69 38.84 10.99
N VAL A 851 4.62 39.39 11.78
CA VAL A 851 4.53 39.44 13.25
C VAL A 851 3.23 40.12 13.68
N GLN A 852 2.90 41.26 13.06
CA GLN A 852 1.70 42.02 13.37
C GLN A 852 0.41 41.23 13.02
N ALA A 853 0.39 40.58 11.85
CA ALA A 853 -0.74 39.76 11.42
C ALA A 853 -0.95 38.55 12.36
N LEU A 854 0.11 37.82 12.68
CA LEU A 854 0.08 36.67 13.59
C LEU A 854 -0.36 37.08 15.00
N ALA A 855 0.19 38.19 15.56
CA ALA A 855 -0.16 38.66 16.88
C ALA A 855 -1.65 39.06 16.96
N ARG A 856 -2.18 39.75 15.93
CA ARG A 856 -3.60 40.12 15.85
C ARG A 856 -4.48 38.87 15.78
N PHE A 857 -4.09 37.88 14.98
CA PHE A 857 -4.83 36.65 14.81
C PHE A 857 -4.96 35.90 16.15
N PHE A 858 -3.87 35.63 16.84
CA PHE A 858 -3.91 34.90 18.12
C PHE A 858 -4.57 35.73 19.25
N ALA A 859 -4.43 37.06 19.26
CA ALA A 859 -5.15 37.92 20.20
C ALA A 859 -6.67 37.86 19.98
N ALA A 860 -7.14 37.84 18.72
CA ALA A 860 -8.56 37.71 18.42
C ALA A 860 -9.10 36.33 18.85
N LYS A 861 -8.35 35.24 18.61
CA LYS A 861 -8.74 33.89 19.03
C LYS A 861 -8.79 33.72 20.55
N LYS A 862 -7.84 34.31 21.29
CA LYS A 862 -7.84 34.30 22.73
C LYS A 862 -9.09 34.98 23.32
N LYS A 863 -9.52 36.09 22.72
CA LYS A 863 -10.75 36.80 23.16
C LYS A 863 -12.01 35.94 22.90
N GLN A 864 -12.06 35.23 21.77
CA GLN A 864 -13.19 34.34 21.45
C GLN A 864 -13.31 33.19 22.45
N THR A 865 -12.18 32.56 22.80
CA THR A 865 -12.15 31.45 23.77
C THR A 865 -12.47 31.89 25.20
N SER A 866 -12.22 33.17 25.55
CA SER A 866 -12.54 33.72 26.89
C SER A 866 -14.02 34.12 27.01
N ASN A 867 -14.75 34.27 25.92
CA ASN A 867 -16.18 34.63 25.85
C ASN A 867 -17.09 33.40 25.66
N GLN A 868 -16.53 32.24 25.39
CA GLN A 868 -17.18 30.93 25.44
C GLN A 868 -16.91 30.26 26.81
#